data_bebdb7f1b89b823db7243ddbd6cc40cd
#
_entry.id   bebdb7f1b89b823db7243ddbd6cc40cd
#
_cell.length_a   1.000
_cell.length_b   1.000
_cell.length_c   1.000
_cell.angle_alpha   90.00
_cell.angle_beta   90.00
_cell.angle_gamma   90.00
#
_symmetry.space_group_name_H-M   'P 1'
#
loop_
_entity.id
_entity.type
_entity.pdbx_description
1 polymer ?
#
loop_
_entity_poly.entity_id
_entity_poly.type
_entity_poly.pdbx_seq_one_letter_code
_entity_poly.pdbx_strand_id
1 'polypeptide(L)'
;MHSGFLRIAATAPTVRVADVDFNLSQIKAKLAELDKIGVEVAVFPEMCLTAYTCADLFHNSTLINAANRALLNLRDYSRTLNLHFAVGLPVSHAGALYNCAAFIRNGRVNFVAKTYIPNYNEFYERRWWRPLPFGKTETVDILGEQFEMSTGRIFNSHGAKVGIEICEDLWVPIPPSSHLAMAGAQVILNLSASDDLIGKYAYLQSLLRQQSARCLCAYVYAGAGWGESSTDLTFDGKAIIAENGTILKANERWNPADNTSIADADIEALDRDRLHMTTFADCAEAECNGIETEPVAKNSDTSDLSDNQPALLRYIDPHPFVPASDEARRERCEEIINIQVAALARRLDAINCKTLTVGISGGLDSTLALLIAARTFDRLKLDRKGIIGVTMPGFGTTNRTHTNAVELMDGLGVSSREISIAPAVIQHFKDIDHDPSVHDVTYENSQARQRTLLLMDIANQTSGIVLGTGDLSELALGWATYNGDHMSMYGVNAGVPKTLVKYLVGYFANEAPENSTVRRCLLDIIDTPISPELIPADSHGNIKQRTEDLVGPYELHDFFLYYTLRFGFTHERIYLLARHAFSKEQYTDEVIRHWLATFFRRFFSQQFKRSCLPDGPKVGSVCMSPRGDWRMPSDASSALWR
;
A
#
# COMPACT_ATOMS: atom_id res chain seq x y z
N MET A 1 19.05 -1.08 -9.10
CA MET A 1 17.77 -0.71 -8.47
C MET A 1 17.25 0.54 -9.17
N HIS A 2 16.04 0.47 -9.74
CA HIS A 2 15.47 1.56 -10.52
C HIS A 2 14.44 2.32 -9.67
N SER A 3 14.69 3.59 -9.39
CA SER A 3 13.76 4.47 -8.67
C SER A 3 13.18 3.89 -7.38
N GLY A 4 14.02 3.20 -6.58
CA GLY A 4 13.62 2.55 -5.35
C GLY A 4 13.01 1.14 -5.50
N PHE A 5 12.85 0.64 -6.73
CA PHE A 5 12.39 -0.72 -7.01
C PHE A 5 13.55 -1.66 -7.35
N LEU A 6 13.43 -2.92 -6.93
CA LEU A 6 14.31 -4.02 -7.30
C LEU A 6 13.50 -5.07 -8.07
N ARG A 7 13.90 -5.40 -9.29
CA ARG A 7 13.25 -6.46 -10.07
C ARG A 7 13.76 -7.83 -9.64
N ILE A 8 12.87 -8.62 -9.08
CA ILE A 8 13.17 -9.92 -8.48
C ILE A 8 12.41 -11.04 -9.18
N ALA A 9 12.97 -12.23 -9.17
CA ALA A 9 12.34 -13.42 -9.73
C ALA A 9 12.48 -14.65 -8.83
N ALA A 10 11.39 -15.42 -8.73
CA ALA A 10 11.39 -16.82 -8.28
C ALA A 10 11.16 -17.71 -9.52
N THR A 11 11.93 -18.78 -9.67
CA THR A 11 11.79 -19.66 -10.83
C THR A 11 12.09 -21.11 -10.48
N ALA A 12 11.33 -22.05 -11.04
CA ALA A 12 11.43 -23.49 -10.84
C ALA A 12 11.58 -24.22 -12.21
N PRO A 13 12.76 -24.14 -12.85
CA PRO A 13 12.97 -24.79 -14.13
C PRO A 13 12.82 -26.30 -14.00
N THR A 14 12.47 -26.96 -15.13
CA THR A 14 12.42 -28.42 -15.21
C THR A 14 13.78 -29.02 -14.84
N VAL A 15 13.77 -30.05 -14.01
CA VAL A 15 14.98 -30.78 -13.61
C VAL A 15 14.90 -32.23 -14.08
N ARG A 16 16.05 -32.95 -13.99
CA ARG A 16 16.12 -34.41 -14.06
C ARG A 16 16.95 -34.90 -12.89
N VAL A 17 16.44 -35.91 -12.19
CA VAL A 17 17.08 -36.44 -10.98
C VAL A 17 18.48 -36.95 -11.34
N ALA A 18 19.52 -36.45 -10.64
CA ALA A 18 20.92 -36.74 -10.80
C ALA A 18 21.54 -36.40 -12.19
N ASP A 19 20.83 -35.74 -13.10
CA ASP A 19 21.36 -35.29 -14.40
C ASP A 19 21.80 -33.81 -14.28
N VAL A 20 22.97 -33.63 -13.70
CA VAL A 20 23.50 -32.28 -13.37
C VAL A 20 23.74 -31.43 -14.62
N ASP A 21 24.17 -32.06 -15.75
CA ASP A 21 24.44 -31.33 -16.99
C ASP A 21 23.14 -30.80 -17.61
N PHE A 22 22.08 -31.60 -17.61
CA PHE A 22 20.74 -31.14 -18.01
C PHE A 22 20.25 -29.99 -17.11
N ASN A 23 20.32 -30.15 -15.81
CA ASN A 23 19.86 -29.17 -14.85
C ASN A 23 20.64 -27.84 -14.99
N LEU A 24 21.96 -27.92 -15.15
CA LEU A 24 22.79 -26.74 -15.43
C LEU A 24 22.35 -26.02 -16.71
N SER A 25 22.04 -26.77 -17.78
CA SER A 25 21.58 -26.18 -19.05
C SER A 25 20.24 -25.42 -18.89
N GLN A 26 19.30 -25.99 -18.12
CA GLN A 26 18.00 -25.35 -17.84
C GLN A 26 18.18 -24.07 -17.00
N ILE A 27 19.02 -24.12 -15.96
CA ILE A 27 19.33 -22.96 -15.14
C ILE A 27 19.95 -21.85 -15.99
N LYS A 28 20.93 -22.15 -16.84
CA LYS A 28 21.56 -21.17 -17.73
C LYS A 28 20.58 -20.54 -18.72
N ALA A 29 19.71 -21.36 -19.33
CA ALA A 29 18.70 -20.87 -20.25
C ALA A 29 17.74 -19.87 -19.53
N LYS A 30 17.33 -20.22 -18.32
CA LYS A 30 16.46 -19.35 -17.51
C LYS A 30 17.19 -18.07 -17.07
N LEU A 31 18.45 -18.15 -16.66
CA LEU A 31 19.25 -16.97 -16.32
C LEU A 31 19.38 -16.00 -17.50
N ALA A 32 19.63 -16.51 -18.72
CA ALA A 32 19.69 -15.67 -19.93
C ALA A 32 18.34 -14.99 -20.25
N GLU A 33 17.24 -15.69 -20.03
CA GLU A 33 15.88 -15.13 -20.18
C GLU A 33 15.64 -13.99 -19.17
N LEU A 34 15.94 -14.24 -17.89
CA LEU A 34 15.72 -13.29 -16.79
C LEU A 34 16.62 -12.05 -16.92
N ASP A 35 17.89 -12.22 -17.30
CA ASP A 35 18.81 -11.10 -17.51
C ASP A 35 18.35 -10.18 -18.66
N LYS A 36 17.85 -10.78 -19.75
CA LYS A 36 17.33 -10.03 -20.92
C LYS A 36 16.14 -9.12 -20.58
N ILE A 37 15.32 -9.50 -19.61
CA ILE A 37 14.15 -8.70 -19.16
C ILE A 37 14.47 -7.82 -17.95
N GLY A 38 15.74 -7.74 -17.56
CA GLY A 38 16.25 -6.84 -16.55
C GLY A 38 15.97 -7.29 -15.11
N VAL A 39 15.86 -8.59 -14.85
CA VAL A 39 15.83 -9.10 -13.48
C VAL A 39 17.17 -8.86 -12.82
N GLU A 40 17.15 -8.33 -11.60
CA GLU A 40 18.35 -7.98 -10.84
C GLU A 40 18.73 -9.10 -9.84
N VAL A 41 17.73 -9.79 -9.26
CA VAL A 41 17.94 -10.89 -8.31
C VAL A 41 16.99 -12.04 -8.60
N ALA A 42 17.51 -13.27 -8.68
CA ALA A 42 16.69 -14.46 -8.89
C ALA A 42 16.98 -15.56 -7.87
N VAL A 43 15.97 -16.35 -7.54
CA VAL A 43 16.08 -17.55 -6.70
C VAL A 43 15.57 -18.78 -7.44
N PHE A 44 16.33 -19.88 -7.35
CA PHE A 44 16.04 -21.20 -7.86
C PHE A 44 15.73 -22.15 -6.69
N PRO A 45 15.13 -23.33 -6.93
CA PRO A 45 14.76 -24.25 -5.87
C PRO A 45 15.96 -24.85 -5.12
N GLU A 46 15.67 -25.37 -3.93
CA GLU A 46 16.55 -26.22 -3.15
C GLU A 46 17.02 -27.41 -4.00
N MET A 47 18.33 -27.73 -3.96
CA MET A 47 18.96 -28.80 -4.72
C MET A 47 18.75 -28.78 -6.24
N CYS A 48 18.42 -27.66 -6.85
CA CYS A 48 18.06 -27.58 -8.28
C CYS A 48 19.20 -28.02 -9.24
N LEU A 49 20.47 -28.06 -8.80
CA LEU A 49 21.56 -28.58 -9.60
C LEU A 49 21.55 -30.11 -9.71
N THR A 50 21.07 -30.82 -8.70
CA THR A 50 21.03 -32.29 -8.67
C THR A 50 19.62 -32.86 -8.84
N ALA A 51 18.60 -32.08 -8.64
CA ALA A 51 17.29 -32.35 -8.12
C ALA A 51 17.29 -32.73 -6.63
N TYR A 52 16.18 -32.45 -5.94
CA TYR A 52 16.04 -32.71 -4.50
C TYR A 52 15.87 -34.22 -4.18
N THR A 53 15.21 -34.94 -5.07
CA THR A 53 14.80 -36.33 -4.86
C THR A 53 15.88 -37.36 -5.21
N CYS A 54 17.17 -37.00 -5.10
CA CYS A 54 18.29 -37.89 -5.34
C CYS A 54 18.49 -38.98 -4.27
N ALA A 55 17.88 -38.87 -3.12
CA ALA A 55 17.97 -39.84 -2.00
C ALA A 55 19.42 -40.19 -1.65
N ASP A 56 19.76 -41.49 -1.49
CA ASP A 56 21.10 -41.95 -1.11
C ASP A 56 22.19 -41.71 -2.19
N LEU A 57 21.81 -41.26 -3.40
CA LEU A 57 22.79 -40.79 -4.40
C LEU A 57 23.60 -39.59 -3.90
N PHE A 58 23.11 -38.83 -2.93
CA PHE A 58 23.88 -37.76 -2.29
C PHE A 58 25.15 -38.27 -1.58
N HIS A 59 25.21 -39.54 -1.19
CA HIS A 59 26.46 -40.14 -0.67
C HIS A 59 27.48 -40.52 -1.78
N ASN A 60 27.10 -40.34 -3.04
CA ASN A 60 27.97 -40.72 -4.16
C ASN A 60 28.87 -39.54 -4.61
N SER A 61 30.16 -39.68 -4.52
CA SER A 61 31.13 -38.66 -4.91
C SER A 61 30.99 -38.22 -6.38
N THR A 62 30.49 -39.08 -7.26
CA THR A 62 30.28 -38.72 -8.69
C THR A 62 29.24 -37.58 -8.79
N LEU A 63 28.14 -37.67 -8.05
CA LEU A 63 27.11 -36.65 -8.04
C LEU A 63 27.61 -35.34 -7.41
N ILE A 64 28.29 -35.41 -6.26
CA ILE A 64 28.87 -34.26 -5.59
C ILE A 64 29.90 -33.54 -6.48
N ASN A 65 30.80 -34.28 -7.09
CA ASN A 65 31.80 -33.71 -7.99
C ASN A 65 31.20 -33.10 -9.28
N ALA A 66 30.11 -33.67 -9.78
CA ALA A 66 29.35 -33.07 -10.90
C ALA A 66 28.70 -31.75 -10.49
N ALA A 67 28.05 -31.70 -9.33
CA ALA A 67 27.46 -30.48 -8.78
C ALA A 67 28.50 -29.37 -8.56
N ASN A 68 29.68 -29.72 -8.03
CA ASN A 68 30.79 -28.79 -7.83
C ASN A 68 31.28 -28.20 -9.16
N ARG A 69 31.44 -29.02 -10.21
CA ARG A 69 31.85 -28.53 -11.56
C ARG A 69 30.77 -27.63 -12.16
N ALA A 70 29.48 -27.97 -12.00
CA ALA A 70 28.36 -27.15 -12.44
C ALA A 70 28.33 -25.79 -11.73
N LEU A 71 28.60 -25.77 -10.44
CA LEU A 71 28.72 -24.54 -9.66
C LEU A 71 29.80 -23.60 -10.21
N LEU A 72 31.04 -24.11 -10.43
CA LEU A 72 32.12 -23.31 -10.98
C LEU A 72 31.79 -22.80 -12.39
N ASN A 73 31.07 -23.59 -13.18
CA ASN A 73 30.56 -23.16 -14.48
C ASN A 73 29.53 -22.01 -14.36
N LEU A 74 28.61 -22.08 -13.41
CA LEU A 74 27.64 -20.97 -13.13
C LEU A 74 28.37 -19.74 -12.61
N ARG A 75 29.36 -19.89 -11.74
CA ARG A 75 30.21 -18.79 -11.28
C ARG A 75 30.82 -18.04 -12.45
N ASP A 76 31.47 -18.77 -13.36
CA ASP A 76 32.14 -18.15 -14.51
C ASP A 76 31.12 -17.53 -15.49
N TYR A 77 29.99 -18.20 -15.71
CA TYR A 77 28.87 -17.67 -16.50
C TYR A 77 28.29 -16.38 -15.91
N SER A 78 28.21 -16.24 -14.58
CA SER A 78 27.71 -15.05 -13.91
C SER A 78 28.45 -13.76 -14.25
N ARG A 79 29.71 -13.85 -14.75
CA ARG A 79 30.48 -12.69 -15.21
C ARG A 79 29.90 -12.04 -16.47
N THR A 80 29.06 -12.77 -17.20
CA THR A 80 28.39 -12.28 -18.42
C THR A 80 26.99 -11.74 -18.17
N LEU A 81 26.50 -11.81 -16.93
CA LEU A 81 25.16 -11.41 -16.51
C LEU A 81 25.24 -10.18 -15.61
N ASN A 82 24.19 -9.37 -15.67
CA ASN A 82 23.96 -8.30 -14.69
C ASN A 82 23.16 -8.78 -13.47
N LEU A 83 22.49 -9.91 -13.60
CA LEU A 83 21.63 -10.53 -12.60
C LEU A 83 22.46 -11.31 -11.55
N HIS A 84 22.10 -11.19 -10.28
CA HIS A 84 22.58 -12.00 -9.16
C HIS A 84 21.58 -13.11 -8.84
N PHE A 85 22.05 -14.29 -8.45
CA PHE A 85 21.11 -15.41 -8.26
C PHE A 85 21.56 -16.42 -7.21
N ALA A 86 20.58 -17.14 -6.62
CA ALA A 86 20.79 -18.23 -5.68
C ALA A 86 20.33 -19.56 -6.28
N VAL A 87 21.19 -20.61 -6.19
CA VAL A 87 20.89 -21.99 -6.62
C VAL A 87 21.19 -22.98 -5.51
N GLY A 88 20.37 -24.04 -5.40
CA GLY A 88 20.52 -25.09 -4.39
C GLY A 88 21.45 -26.22 -4.86
N LEU A 89 22.35 -26.69 -3.95
CA LEU A 89 23.27 -27.81 -4.23
C LEU A 89 23.78 -28.47 -2.94
N PRO A 90 24.21 -29.74 -3.00
CA PRO A 90 24.93 -30.40 -1.91
C PRO A 90 26.37 -29.92 -1.80
N VAL A 91 26.86 -29.67 -0.58
CA VAL A 91 28.23 -29.32 -0.27
C VAL A 91 28.83 -30.33 0.70
N SER A 92 29.98 -30.91 0.34
CA SER A 92 30.75 -31.80 1.24
C SER A 92 31.85 -31.01 1.94
N HIS A 93 31.84 -31.05 3.29
CA HIS A 93 32.85 -30.37 4.10
C HIS A 93 33.10 -31.12 5.40
N ALA A 94 34.37 -31.26 5.80
CA ALA A 94 34.81 -31.87 7.08
C ALA A 94 34.15 -33.22 7.38
N GLY A 95 33.96 -34.08 6.37
CA GLY A 95 33.37 -35.42 6.52
C GLY A 95 31.83 -35.41 6.69
N ALA A 96 31.15 -34.30 6.40
CA ALA A 96 29.70 -34.19 6.41
C ALA A 96 29.19 -33.59 5.10
N LEU A 97 27.87 -33.75 4.86
CA LEU A 97 27.14 -33.10 3.76
C LEU A 97 26.25 -32.02 4.29
N TYR A 98 26.19 -30.91 3.57
CA TYR A 98 25.35 -29.75 3.87
C TYR A 98 24.42 -29.46 2.69
N ASN A 99 23.18 -29.13 2.99
CA ASN A 99 22.23 -28.57 2.07
C ASN A 99 22.49 -27.06 1.98
N CYS A 100 22.92 -26.59 0.82
CA CYS A 100 23.36 -25.21 0.66
C CYS A 100 22.66 -24.48 -0.49
N ALA A 101 22.48 -23.19 -0.31
CA ALA A 101 22.28 -22.22 -1.37
C ALA A 101 23.62 -21.57 -1.74
N ALA A 102 23.97 -21.57 -3.02
CA ALA A 102 25.08 -20.78 -3.54
C ALA A 102 24.53 -19.45 -4.09
N PHE A 103 24.87 -18.34 -3.45
CA PHE A 103 24.59 -17.00 -3.97
C PHE A 103 25.73 -16.54 -4.87
N ILE A 104 25.43 -16.36 -6.14
CA ILE A 104 26.39 -16.14 -7.21
C ILE A 104 26.23 -14.73 -7.78
N ARG A 105 27.33 -13.97 -7.80
CA ARG A 105 27.35 -12.56 -8.19
C ARG A 105 28.64 -12.22 -8.91
N ASN A 106 28.62 -11.91 -10.19
CA ASN A 106 29.76 -11.42 -10.96
C ASN A 106 31.07 -12.21 -10.68
N GLY A 107 31.00 -13.54 -10.78
CA GLY A 107 32.12 -14.45 -10.55
C GLY A 107 32.48 -14.71 -9.09
N ARG A 108 31.69 -14.28 -8.12
CA ARG A 108 31.83 -14.58 -6.69
C ARG A 108 30.75 -15.57 -6.26
N VAL A 109 31.09 -16.45 -5.33
CA VAL A 109 30.20 -17.45 -4.73
C VAL A 109 30.27 -17.33 -3.21
N ASN A 110 29.12 -17.26 -2.55
CA ASN A 110 29.00 -17.44 -1.11
C ASN A 110 27.95 -18.51 -0.85
N PHE A 111 28.23 -19.43 0.07
CA PHE A 111 27.26 -20.45 0.46
C PHE A 111 26.49 -20.01 1.69
N VAL A 112 25.20 -20.33 1.68
CA VAL A 112 24.34 -20.30 2.88
C VAL A 112 23.87 -21.73 3.12
N ALA A 113 24.19 -22.29 4.29
CA ALA A 113 23.80 -23.64 4.66
C ALA A 113 22.43 -23.63 5.36
N LYS A 114 21.64 -24.69 5.17
CA LYS A 114 20.36 -24.91 5.85
C LYS A 114 20.57 -25.01 7.36
N THR A 115 19.82 -24.21 8.12
CA THR A 115 19.93 -24.14 9.58
C THR A 115 19.11 -25.23 10.26
N TYR A 116 17.90 -25.49 9.77
CA TYR A 116 16.98 -26.48 10.34
C TYR A 116 16.73 -27.61 9.34
N ILE A 117 16.98 -28.84 9.78
CA ILE A 117 16.87 -30.04 8.95
C ILE A 117 15.63 -30.82 9.37
N PRO A 118 14.58 -30.90 8.52
CA PRO A 118 13.36 -31.65 8.85
C PRO A 118 13.66 -33.16 8.94
N ASN A 119 13.07 -33.81 9.95
CA ASN A 119 13.20 -35.25 10.16
C ASN A 119 11.92 -35.80 10.80
N TYR A 120 10.80 -35.61 10.11
CA TYR A 120 9.47 -36.03 10.54
C TYR A 120 8.59 -36.26 9.31
N ASN A 121 7.53 -37.12 9.47
CA ASN A 121 6.62 -37.53 8.41
C ASN A 121 7.38 -38.02 7.15
N GLU A 122 7.10 -37.42 6.00
CA GLU A 122 7.74 -37.70 4.71
C GLU A 122 9.19 -37.19 4.61
N PHE A 123 9.64 -36.32 5.50
CA PHE A 123 11.00 -35.77 5.50
C PHE A 123 11.92 -36.55 6.44
N TYR A 124 13.03 -37.06 5.88
CA TYR A 124 14.09 -37.77 6.61
C TYR A 124 15.49 -37.22 6.22
N GLU A 125 15.57 -35.91 6.08
CA GLU A 125 16.74 -35.20 5.58
C GLU A 125 17.99 -35.37 6.47
N ARG A 126 17.84 -35.64 7.79
CA ARG A 126 18.97 -35.92 8.66
C ARG A 126 19.74 -37.19 8.30
N ARG A 127 19.21 -38.03 7.40
CA ARG A 127 19.92 -39.12 6.80
C ARG A 127 21.14 -38.66 5.99
N TRP A 128 21.04 -37.47 5.38
CA TRP A 128 22.07 -36.94 4.49
C TRP A 128 22.72 -35.68 5.04
N TRP A 129 21.93 -34.73 5.60
CA TRP A 129 22.38 -33.39 5.86
C TRP A 129 22.69 -33.13 7.33
N ARG A 130 23.82 -32.41 7.53
CA ARG A 130 24.16 -31.80 8.81
C ARG A 130 23.66 -30.35 8.83
N PRO A 131 23.02 -29.87 9.91
CA PRO A 131 22.70 -28.46 10.06
C PRO A 131 23.96 -27.64 10.34
N LEU A 132 24.01 -26.41 9.83
CA LEU A 132 24.96 -25.40 10.30
C LEU A 132 24.19 -24.44 11.24
N PRO A 133 24.58 -24.32 12.52
CA PRO A 133 23.89 -23.43 13.44
C PRO A 133 23.88 -21.98 12.98
N PHE A 134 22.81 -21.24 13.26
CA PHE A 134 22.68 -19.84 12.86
C PHE A 134 23.83 -18.98 13.41
N GLY A 135 24.34 -18.05 12.61
CA GLY A 135 25.48 -17.17 12.94
C GLY A 135 26.86 -17.84 12.84
N LYS A 136 26.97 -19.03 12.23
CA LYS A 136 28.25 -19.72 11.99
C LYS A 136 28.76 -19.49 10.59
N THR A 137 30.09 -19.39 10.48
CA THR A 137 30.83 -19.28 9.23
C THR A 137 31.95 -20.30 9.21
N GLU A 138 32.07 -21.03 8.11
CA GLU A 138 33.15 -22.01 7.86
C GLU A 138 33.75 -21.79 6.47
N THR A 139 34.98 -22.22 6.26
CA THR A 139 35.65 -22.19 4.94
C THR A 139 35.59 -23.58 4.33
N VAL A 140 35.03 -23.68 3.12
CA VAL A 140 34.87 -24.95 2.40
C VAL A 140 35.76 -24.98 1.15
N ASP A 141 36.29 -26.17 0.83
CA ASP A 141 37.05 -26.40 -0.40
C ASP A 141 36.14 -27.00 -1.46
N ILE A 142 36.10 -26.38 -2.62
CA ILE A 142 35.40 -26.87 -3.80
C ILE A 142 36.43 -27.02 -4.94
N LEU A 143 36.83 -28.23 -5.19
CA LEU A 143 37.82 -28.56 -6.27
C LEU A 143 39.11 -27.75 -6.18
N GLY A 144 39.62 -27.51 -4.97
CA GLY A 144 40.86 -26.77 -4.71
C GLY A 144 40.69 -25.25 -4.55
N GLU A 145 39.50 -24.73 -4.66
CA GLU A 145 39.19 -23.32 -4.39
C GLU A 145 38.48 -23.16 -3.06
N GLN A 146 38.85 -22.14 -2.29
CA GLN A 146 38.27 -21.85 -0.97
C GLN A 146 37.07 -20.91 -1.09
N PHE A 147 35.97 -21.26 -0.46
CA PHE A 147 34.74 -20.47 -0.39
C PHE A 147 34.26 -20.36 1.05
N GLU A 148 33.48 -19.32 1.31
CA GLU A 148 32.84 -19.12 2.59
C GLU A 148 31.45 -19.77 2.60
N MET A 149 31.16 -20.55 3.62
CA MET A 149 29.85 -21.14 3.93
C MET A 149 29.37 -20.58 5.27
N SER A 150 28.24 -19.88 5.27
CA SER A 150 27.73 -19.19 6.46
C SER A 150 26.25 -19.43 6.67
N THR A 151 25.78 -19.05 7.86
CA THR A 151 24.37 -18.80 8.18
C THR A 151 24.30 -17.41 8.84
N GLY A 152 23.19 -16.67 8.66
CA GLY A 152 23.10 -15.35 9.28
C GLY A 152 23.94 -14.28 8.59
N ARG A 153 24.08 -14.33 7.26
CA ARG A 153 24.78 -13.32 6.49
C ARG A 153 23.84 -12.56 5.56
N ILE A 154 24.06 -11.25 5.46
CA ILE A 154 23.36 -10.36 4.54
C ILE A 154 24.29 -9.93 3.42
N PHE A 155 23.82 -10.06 2.20
CA PHE A 155 24.54 -9.72 0.98
C PHE A 155 24.04 -8.41 0.39
N ASN A 156 24.94 -7.64 -0.21
CA ASN A 156 24.54 -6.49 -1.03
C ASN A 156 24.33 -6.93 -2.48
N SER A 157 23.15 -6.59 -3.03
CA SER A 157 22.81 -6.88 -4.42
C SER A 157 22.05 -5.71 -5.03
N HIS A 158 22.62 -5.05 -6.05
CA HIS A 158 22.05 -3.89 -6.73
C HIS A 158 21.57 -2.76 -5.80
N GLY A 159 22.23 -2.60 -4.64
CA GLY A 159 21.88 -1.59 -3.63
C GLY A 159 20.83 -2.05 -2.62
N ALA A 160 20.26 -3.24 -2.75
CA ALA A 160 19.40 -3.86 -1.76
C ALA A 160 20.16 -4.87 -0.90
N LYS A 161 19.71 -5.06 0.34
CA LYS A 161 20.23 -6.06 1.28
C LYS A 161 19.44 -7.35 1.18
N VAL A 162 20.11 -8.44 0.82
CA VAL A 162 19.52 -9.75 0.56
C VAL A 162 19.94 -10.75 1.63
N GLY A 163 18.96 -11.38 2.26
CA GLY A 163 19.13 -12.54 3.13
C GLY A 163 18.66 -13.82 2.44
N ILE A 164 19.20 -14.98 2.86
CA ILE A 164 18.87 -16.28 2.27
C ILE A 164 18.57 -17.28 3.38
N GLU A 165 17.51 -18.07 3.19
CA GLU A 165 17.18 -19.23 4.02
C GLU A 165 16.67 -20.38 3.15
N ILE A 166 16.62 -21.60 3.69
CA ILE A 166 16.33 -22.79 2.90
C ILE A 166 15.15 -23.56 3.50
N CYS A 167 14.05 -23.63 2.76
CA CYS A 167 12.89 -24.51 2.96
C CYS A 167 12.39 -24.53 4.42
N GLU A 168 12.76 -25.57 5.21
CA GLU A 168 12.35 -25.76 6.61
C GLU A 168 12.65 -24.55 7.49
N ASP A 169 13.67 -23.78 7.16
CA ASP A 169 14.01 -22.56 7.90
C ASP A 169 12.84 -21.59 8.02
N LEU A 170 11.91 -21.56 7.05
CA LEU A 170 10.69 -20.75 7.11
C LEU A 170 9.63 -21.32 8.11
N TRP A 171 9.61 -22.64 8.31
CA TRP A 171 8.51 -23.30 9.03
C TRP A 171 8.70 -23.34 10.54
N VAL A 172 9.90 -23.03 11.03
CA VAL A 172 10.20 -22.99 12.46
C VAL A 172 9.58 -21.77 13.14
N PRO A 173 9.36 -21.80 14.47
CA PRO A 173 8.75 -20.69 15.22
C PRO A 173 9.48 -19.36 15.07
N ILE A 174 10.82 -19.36 14.96
CA ILE A 174 11.66 -18.18 14.74
C ILE A 174 12.56 -18.45 13.54
N PRO A 175 12.13 -18.11 12.32
CA PRO A 175 12.90 -18.31 11.10
C PRO A 175 14.18 -17.47 11.06
N PRO A 176 15.26 -17.94 10.41
CA PRO A 176 16.44 -17.13 10.12
C PRO A 176 16.10 -15.80 9.45
N SER A 177 15.09 -15.76 8.56
CA SER A 177 14.61 -14.54 7.92
C SER A 177 14.17 -13.45 8.91
N SER A 178 13.68 -13.81 10.10
CA SER A 178 13.34 -12.83 11.14
C SER A 178 14.58 -12.09 11.62
N HIS A 179 15.65 -12.81 11.93
CA HIS A 179 16.92 -12.22 12.35
C HIS A 179 17.59 -11.45 11.22
N LEU A 180 17.57 -12.00 9.99
CA LEU A 180 18.12 -11.33 8.81
C LEU A 180 17.42 -10.00 8.50
N ALA A 181 16.07 -9.98 8.59
CA ALA A 181 15.31 -8.75 8.37
C ALA A 181 15.57 -7.70 9.43
N MET A 182 15.62 -8.07 10.71
CA MET A 182 16.00 -7.16 11.82
C MET A 182 17.42 -6.63 11.66
N ALA A 183 18.35 -7.42 11.13
CA ALA A 183 19.70 -6.97 10.79
C ALA A 183 19.77 -6.14 9.49
N GLY A 184 18.64 -5.90 8.84
CA GLY A 184 18.47 -4.97 7.73
C GLY A 184 18.25 -5.60 6.37
N ALA A 185 18.08 -6.93 6.23
CA ALA A 185 17.73 -7.55 4.95
C ALA A 185 16.34 -7.06 4.49
N GLN A 186 16.27 -6.53 3.27
CA GLN A 186 15.06 -6.02 2.64
C GLN A 186 14.40 -7.07 1.74
N VAL A 187 15.21 -8.02 1.25
CA VAL A 187 14.78 -9.14 0.41
C VAL A 187 15.24 -10.44 1.04
N ILE A 188 14.32 -11.40 1.17
CA ILE A 188 14.63 -12.76 1.62
C ILE A 188 14.40 -13.72 0.46
N LEU A 189 15.41 -14.49 0.12
CA LEU A 189 15.34 -15.57 -0.86
C LEU A 189 15.18 -16.90 -0.14
N ASN A 190 14.15 -17.65 -0.45
CA ASN A 190 13.92 -18.99 0.09
C ASN A 190 13.93 -20.02 -1.03
N LEU A 191 14.93 -20.92 -0.95
CA LEU A 191 15.06 -22.07 -1.83
C LEU A 191 14.35 -23.25 -1.17
N SER A 192 13.34 -23.81 -1.80
CA SER A 192 12.51 -24.85 -1.20
C SER A 192 12.38 -26.09 -2.08
N ALA A 193 12.14 -27.23 -1.41
CA ALA A 193 11.66 -28.46 -2.00
C ALA A 193 10.53 -29.05 -1.14
N SER A 194 9.51 -28.23 -0.92
CA SER A 194 8.32 -28.62 -0.16
C SER A 194 7.34 -29.32 -1.09
N ASP A 195 7.01 -30.57 -0.78
CA ASP A 195 6.01 -31.36 -1.49
C ASP A 195 4.60 -30.76 -1.40
N ASP A 196 3.67 -31.31 -2.16
CA ASP A 196 2.28 -30.86 -2.20
C ASP A 196 1.35 -31.83 -1.48
N LEU A 197 0.63 -31.28 -0.48
CA LEU A 197 -0.47 -31.92 0.22
C LEU A 197 -1.71 -31.03 0.14
N ILE A 198 -2.89 -31.65 0.28
CA ILE A 198 -4.17 -30.91 0.29
C ILE A 198 -4.14 -29.85 1.39
N GLY A 199 -4.40 -28.59 1.01
CA GLY A 199 -4.43 -27.44 1.93
C GLY A 199 -3.07 -26.80 2.22
N LYS A 200 -1.93 -27.47 1.94
CA LYS A 200 -0.59 -26.96 2.23
C LYS A 200 -0.25 -25.66 1.49
N TYR A 201 -0.75 -25.50 0.25
CA TYR A 201 -0.53 -24.27 -0.51
C TYR A 201 -1.18 -23.02 0.11
N ALA A 202 -2.42 -23.14 0.58
CA ALA A 202 -3.10 -22.03 1.26
C ALA A 202 -2.40 -21.66 2.58
N TYR A 203 -1.92 -22.67 3.31
CA TYR A 203 -1.11 -22.46 4.51
C TYR A 203 0.21 -21.74 4.18
N LEU A 204 0.94 -22.20 3.15
CA LEU A 204 2.18 -21.56 2.70
C LEU A 204 1.94 -20.08 2.31
N GLN A 205 0.89 -19.78 1.54
CA GLN A 205 0.57 -18.40 1.19
C GLN A 205 0.32 -17.53 2.43
N SER A 206 -0.39 -18.07 3.44
CA SER A 206 -0.61 -17.38 4.71
C SER A 206 0.69 -17.13 5.46
N LEU A 207 1.59 -18.12 5.47
CA LEU A 207 2.91 -18.01 6.09
C LEU A 207 3.79 -16.96 5.40
N LEU A 208 3.82 -16.94 4.07
CA LEU A 208 4.58 -15.96 3.28
C LEU A 208 4.04 -14.53 3.49
N ARG A 209 2.71 -14.36 3.52
CA ARG A 209 2.09 -13.07 3.85
C ARG A 209 2.49 -12.59 5.25
N GLN A 210 2.39 -13.46 6.24
CA GLN A 210 2.72 -13.11 7.63
C GLN A 210 4.21 -12.80 7.80
N GLN A 211 5.09 -13.63 7.23
CA GLN A 211 6.53 -13.45 7.36
C GLN A 211 7.01 -12.19 6.66
N SER A 212 6.53 -11.92 5.43
CA SER A 212 6.88 -10.69 4.71
C SER A 212 6.36 -9.42 5.42
N ALA A 213 5.15 -9.47 6.02
CA ALA A 213 4.58 -8.36 6.77
C ALA A 213 5.32 -8.11 8.09
N ARG A 214 5.58 -9.16 8.86
CA ARG A 214 6.27 -9.05 10.17
C ARG A 214 7.70 -8.54 10.01
N CYS A 215 8.38 -9.01 8.96
CA CYS A 215 9.76 -8.65 8.64
C CYS A 215 9.88 -7.36 7.82
N LEU A 216 8.78 -6.76 7.36
CA LEU A 216 8.78 -5.60 6.45
C LEU A 216 9.77 -5.81 5.30
N CYS A 217 9.60 -6.93 4.57
CA CYS A 217 10.51 -7.34 3.51
C CYS A 217 9.77 -7.85 2.27
N ALA A 218 10.50 -7.93 1.16
CA ALA A 218 10.12 -8.76 0.02
C ALA A 218 10.59 -10.19 0.28
N TYR A 219 9.69 -11.16 0.17
CA TYR A 219 9.97 -12.58 0.39
C TYR A 219 9.77 -13.34 -0.91
N VAL A 220 10.85 -13.98 -1.41
CA VAL A 220 10.93 -14.62 -2.73
C VAL A 220 11.10 -16.12 -2.54
N TYR A 221 10.09 -16.89 -2.87
CA TYR A 221 10.04 -18.33 -2.64
C TYR A 221 10.07 -19.10 -3.95
N ALA A 222 11.04 -20.01 -4.12
CA ALA A 222 11.14 -20.92 -5.25
C ALA A 222 11.10 -22.37 -4.77
N GLY A 223 10.03 -23.09 -5.10
CA GLY A 223 9.83 -24.51 -4.76
C GLY A 223 10.21 -25.44 -5.90
N ALA A 224 10.73 -26.63 -5.57
CA ALA A 224 10.98 -27.70 -6.53
C ALA A 224 9.73 -28.02 -7.36
N GLY A 225 9.89 -28.50 -8.57
CA GLY A 225 8.80 -28.68 -9.51
C GLY A 225 8.98 -29.84 -10.47
N TRP A 226 8.62 -29.62 -11.71
CA TRP A 226 8.58 -30.66 -12.73
C TRP A 226 9.94 -31.32 -12.94
N GLY A 227 9.96 -32.67 -12.91
CA GLY A 227 11.13 -33.49 -13.10
C GLY A 227 11.75 -34.05 -11.83
N GLU A 228 11.25 -33.66 -10.63
CA GLU A 228 11.52 -34.37 -9.40
C GLU A 228 10.90 -35.79 -9.44
N SER A 229 11.45 -36.72 -8.68
CA SER A 229 10.90 -38.08 -8.59
C SER A 229 9.50 -38.07 -7.96
N SER A 230 8.61 -38.85 -8.56
CA SER A 230 7.25 -39.05 -8.07
C SER A 230 7.08 -40.39 -7.31
N THR A 231 8.14 -40.90 -6.68
CA THR A 231 8.08 -42.18 -5.96
C THR A 231 7.00 -42.16 -4.88
N ASP A 232 6.98 -41.14 -4.04
CA ASP A 232 5.98 -40.96 -2.99
C ASP A 232 5.41 -39.53 -2.94
N LEU A 233 6.17 -38.54 -3.41
CA LEU A 233 5.86 -37.12 -3.29
C LEU A 233 5.68 -36.49 -4.66
N THR A 234 4.99 -35.36 -4.69
CA THR A 234 4.84 -34.52 -5.88
C THR A 234 5.21 -33.07 -5.56
N PHE A 235 5.70 -32.38 -6.58
CA PHE A 235 6.19 -31.00 -6.48
C PHE A 235 5.60 -30.17 -7.62
N ASP A 236 4.97 -29.06 -7.31
CA ASP A 236 4.19 -28.27 -8.27
C ASP A 236 4.94 -27.10 -8.91
N GLY A 237 6.18 -26.82 -8.48
CA GLY A 237 6.97 -25.72 -9.04
C GLY A 237 6.50 -24.34 -8.59
N LYS A 238 6.18 -24.18 -7.31
CA LYS A 238 5.74 -22.90 -6.73
C LYS A 238 6.82 -21.82 -6.89
N ALA A 239 6.46 -20.71 -7.53
CA ALA A 239 7.26 -19.50 -7.60
C ALA A 239 6.40 -18.33 -7.06
N ILE A 240 6.67 -17.86 -5.86
CA ILE A 240 5.82 -16.88 -5.17
C ILE A 240 6.67 -15.69 -4.69
N ILE A 241 6.19 -14.49 -4.92
CA ILE A 241 6.79 -13.26 -4.43
C ILE A 241 5.77 -12.56 -3.54
N ALA A 242 6.11 -12.36 -2.27
CA ALA A 242 5.33 -11.60 -1.31
C ALA A 242 6.10 -10.35 -0.86
N GLU A 243 5.41 -9.27 -0.55
CA GLU A 243 5.98 -8.04 -0.01
C GLU A 243 5.04 -7.47 1.03
N ASN A 244 5.55 -7.23 2.22
CA ASN A 244 4.81 -6.58 3.32
C ASN A 244 3.35 -7.06 3.45
N GLY A 245 3.15 -8.38 3.47
CA GLY A 245 1.84 -9.03 3.64
C GLY A 245 1.02 -9.24 2.37
N THR A 246 1.49 -8.76 1.22
CA THR A 246 0.79 -8.89 -0.05
C THR A 246 1.52 -9.85 -0.99
N ILE A 247 0.82 -10.80 -1.62
CA ILE A 247 1.39 -11.58 -2.73
C ILE A 247 1.41 -10.68 -3.96
N LEU A 248 2.61 -10.33 -4.43
CA LEU A 248 2.79 -9.53 -5.65
C LEU A 248 2.59 -10.38 -6.89
N LYS A 249 3.13 -11.60 -6.89
CA LYS A 249 3.03 -12.53 -7.99
C LYS A 249 3.12 -13.97 -7.50
N ALA A 250 2.38 -14.85 -8.13
CA ALA A 250 2.52 -16.30 -8.04
C ALA A 250 2.28 -16.89 -9.43
N ASN A 251 3.06 -17.93 -9.78
CA ASN A 251 2.87 -18.66 -11.02
C ASN A 251 1.67 -19.60 -10.97
N GLU A 252 1.26 -20.12 -12.13
CA GLU A 252 0.31 -21.21 -12.22
C GLU A 252 0.95 -22.52 -11.76
N ARG A 253 0.42 -23.09 -10.69
CA ARG A 253 0.89 -24.37 -10.16
C ARG A 253 0.67 -25.51 -11.16
N TRP A 254 1.51 -26.55 -11.10
CA TRP A 254 1.42 -27.75 -11.96
C TRP A 254 1.63 -27.51 -13.44
N ASN A 255 1.98 -26.30 -13.85
CA ASN A 255 2.26 -25.94 -15.23
C ASN A 255 3.77 -25.77 -15.45
N PRO A 256 4.45 -26.75 -16.06
CA PRO A 256 5.90 -26.64 -16.30
C PRO A 256 6.26 -25.53 -17.31
N ALA A 257 5.30 -25.01 -18.08
CA ALA A 257 5.51 -23.89 -18.99
C ALA A 257 5.45 -22.55 -18.27
N ASP A 258 4.68 -22.43 -17.16
CA ASP A 258 4.61 -21.25 -16.28
C ASP A 258 5.32 -21.55 -14.95
N ASN A 259 6.63 -21.48 -14.96
CA ASN A 259 7.49 -21.85 -13.82
C ASN A 259 8.21 -20.65 -13.21
N THR A 260 7.78 -19.42 -13.48
CA THR A 260 8.50 -18.21 -13.08
C THR A 260 7.53 -17.12 -12.64
N SER A 261 7.83 -16.49 -11.52
CA SER A 261 7.19 -15.25 -11.07
C SER A 261 8.21 -14.12 -11.04
N ILE A 262 7.84 -12.96 -11.57
CA ILE A 262 8.67 -11.76 -11.62
C ILE A 262 7.87 -10.59 -11.09
N ALA A 263 8.48 -9.77 -10.23
CA ALA A 263 7.88 -8.56 -9.70
C ALA A 263 8.94 -7.50 -9.41
N ASP A 264 8.53 -6.24 -9.37
CA ASP A 264 9.33 -5.13 -8.89
C ASP A 264 9.00 -4.89 -7.40
N ALA A 265 9.92 -5.23 -6.51
CA ALA A 265 9.78 -5.01 -5.07
C ALA A 265 10.08 -3.54 -4.74
N ASP A 266 9.26 -2.92 -3.89
CA ASP A 266 9.40 -1.52 -3.47
C ASP A 266 10.29 -1.41 -2.22
N ILE A 267 11.61 -1.40 -2.43
CA ILE A 267 12.60 -1.35 -1.36
C ILE A 267 12.51 -0.06 -0.54
N GLU A 268 12.21 1.06 -1.20
CA GLU A 268 12.07 2.34 -0.51
C GLU A 268 10.81 2.37 0.38
N ALA A 269 9.70 1.79 -0.06
CA ALA A 269 8.50 1.68 0.78
C ALA A 269 8.76 0.82 2.02
N LEU A 270 9.50 -0.28 1.87
CA LEU A 270 9.88 -1.13 3.00
C LEU A 270 10.76 -0.38 4.00
N ASP A 271 11.74 0.39 3.54
CA ASP A 271 12.59 1.22 4.40
C ASP A 271 11.79 2.32 5.11
N ARG A 272 10.82 2.93 4.43
CA ARG A 272 9.93 3.93 5.05
C ARG A 272 9.03 3.31 6.10
N ASP A 273 8.46 2.14 5.86
CA ASP A 273 7.68 1.42 6.86
C ASP A 273 8.50 1.07 8.10
N ARG A 274 9.75 0.61 7.94
CA ARG A 274 10.68 0.36 9.04
C ARG A 274 11.02 1.64 9.82
N LEU A 275 11.22 2.77 9.13
CA LEU A 275 11.48 4.07 9.76
C LEU A 275 10.32 4.52 10.66
N HIS A 276 9.08 4.27 10.25
CA HIS A 276 7.88 4.64 11.01
C HIS A 276 7.56 3.66 12.14
N MET A 277 7.97 2.39 12.03
CA MET A 277 7.73 1.36 13.03
C MET A 277 8.90 1.29 14.03
N THR A 278 8.92 2.18 15.01
CA THR A 278 10.01 2.26 16.02
C THR A 278 10.23 0.94 16.73
N THR A 279 9.19 0.16 17.02
CA THR A 279 9.28 -1.15 17.66
C THR A 279 10.02 -2.20 16.81
N PHE A 280 10.11 -2.02 15.48
CA PHE A 280 10.96 -2.85 14.65
C PHE A 280 12.45 -2.61 14.96
N ALA A 281 12.83 -1.35 15.14
CA ALA A 281 14.19 -0.98 15.52
C ALA A 281 14.52 -1.47 16.95
N ASP A 282 13.58 -1.37 17.88
CA ASP A 282 13.74 -1.88 19.25
C ASP A 282 14.01 -3.40 19.26
N CYS A 283 13.26 -4.18 18.45
CA CYS A 283 13.49 -5.62 18.29
C CYS A 283 14.86 -5.90 17.64
N ALA A 284 15.25 -5.10 16.64
CA ALA A 284 16.54 -5.25 15.96
C ALA A 284 17.71 -5.04 16.92
N GLU A 285 17.65 -4.05 17.79
CA GLU A 285 18.69 -3.79 18.80
C GLU A 285 18.83 -4.95 19.81
N ALA A 286 17.71 -5.58 20.18
CA ALA A 286 17.71 -6.68 21.15
C ALA A 286 18.26 -8.00 20.57
N GLU A 287 18.02 -8.31 19.28
CA GLU A 287 18.15 -9.66 18.73
C GLU A 287 19.23 -9.81 17.65
N CYS A 288 19.86 -8.71 17.15
CA CYS A 288 20.75 -8.77 15.97
C CYS A 288 22.23 -8.97 16.28
N ASN A 289 22.59 -9.72 17.30
CA ASN A 289 23.98 -10.01 17.62
C ASN A 289 24.53 -11.13 16.70
N GLY A 290 25.68 -10.86 16.05
CA GLY A 290 26.44 -11.87 15.29
C GLY A 290 26.06 -12.04 13.81
N ILE A 291 25.23 -11.15 13.24
CA ILE A 291 24.92 -11.16 11.80
C ILE A 291 25.92 -10.28 11.05
N GLU A 292 26.60 -10.88 10.06
CA GLU A 292 27.53 -10.17 9.18
C GLU A 292 26.76 -9.50 8.04
N THR A 293 26.97 -8.20 7.86
CA THR A 293 26.40 -7.46 6.73
C THR A 293 27.50 -6.95 5.81
N GLU A 294 27.41 -7.29 4.53
CA GLU A 294 28.29 -6.70 3.52
C GLU A 294 28.04 -5.19 3.40
N PRO A 295 29.10 -4.36 3.31
CA PRO A 295 28.92 -2.93 3.12
C PRO A 295 28.18 -2.66 1.80
N VAL A 296 27.16 -1.80 1.87
CA VAL A 296 26.50 -1.29 0.67
C VAL A 296 27.45 -0.32 0.01
N ALA A 297 27.92 -0.64 -1.20
CA ALA A 297 28.61 0.35 -2.02
C ALA A 297 27.64 1.53 -2.21
N LYS A 298 28.04 2.75 -1.81
CA LYS A 298 27.27 3.95 -2.11
C LYS A 298 27.29 4.08 -3.64
N ASN A 299 26.22 3.65 -4.30
CA ASN A 299 25.99 4.05 -5.67
C ASN A 299 25.77 5.56 -5.65
N SER A 300 26.74 6.29 -6.14
CA SER A 300 26.58 7.67 -6.50
C SER A 300 25.49 7.71 -7.58
N ASP A 301 24.49 8.56 -7.35
CA ASP A 301 23.44 8.96 -8.26
C ASP A 301 22.22 8.03 -8.39
N THR A 302 21.27 8.24 -7.48
CA THR A 302 19.85 7.87 -7.66
C THR A 302 19.08 8.87 -8.57
N SER A 303 19.80 9.73 -9.30
CA SER A 303 19.22 10.87 -10.02
C SER A 303 18.99 10.65 -11.52
N ASP A 304 19.33 9.49 -12.09
CA ASP A 304 19.02 9.23 -13.50
C ASP A 304 17.56 8.78 -13.69
N LEU A 305 16.66 9.77 -13.68
CA LEU A 305 15.30 9.65 -14.22
C LEU A 305 15.35 9.68 -15.77
N SER A 306 16.23 8.85 -16.37
CA SER A 306 16.30 8.79 -17.82
C SER A 306 15.08 8.08 -18.38
N ASP A 307 14.50 8.60 -19.47
CA ASP A 307 13.36 8.01 -20.20
C ASP A 307 13.63 6.60 -20.77
N ASN A 308 14.85 6.05 -20.60
CA ASN A 308 15.30 4.74 -21.05
C ASN A 308 15.17 3.62 -19.99
N GLN A 309 14.47 3.83 -18.89
CA GLN A 309 14.29 2.79 -17.89
C GLN A 309 13.27 1.72 -18.35
N PRO A 310 13.50 0.42 -18.05
CA PRO A 310 12.52 -0.61 -18.37
C PRO A 310 11.19 -0.31 -17.68
N ALA A 311 10.08 -0.53 -18.38
CA ALA A 311 8.75 -0.34 -17.84
C ALA A 311 8.59 -1.09 -16.51
N LEU A 312 7.98 -0.43 -15.53
CA LEU A 312 7.68 -1.03 -14.24
C LEU A 312 6.66 -2.17 -14.44
N LEU A 313 6.95 -3.36 -13.90
CA LEU A 313 6.03 -4.51 -13.93
C LEU A 313 5.01 -4.46 -12.79
N ARG A 314 5.28 -3.64 -11.79
CA ARG A 314 4.39 -3.46 -10.64
C ARG A 314 3.14 -2.68 -11.05
N TYR A 315 1.97 -3.18 -10.70
CA TYR A 315 0.73 -2.40 -10.77
C TYR A 315 0.75 -1.30 -9.70
N ILE A 316 0.60 -0.06 -10.12
CA ILE A 316 0.43 1.10 -9.23
C ILE A 316 -1.04 1.51 -9.30
N ASP A 317 -1.73 1.40 -8.17
CA ASP A 317 -3.16 1.73 -8.10
C ASP A 317 -3.37 3.24 -8.24
N PRO A 318 -4.12 3.73 -9.24
CA PRO A 318 -4.45 5.15 -9.37
C PRO A 318 -5.36 5.65 -8.23
N HIS A 319 -6.07 4.74 -7.56
CA HIS A 319 -7.00 5.07 -6.47
C HIS A 319 -6.64 4.33 -5.18
N PRO A 320 -5.49 4.64 -4.53
CA PRO A 320 -4.92 3.83 -3.44
C PRO A 320 -5.81 3.75 -2.20
N PHE A 321 -6.81 4.61 -2.06
CA PHE A 321 -7.81 4.56 -1.00
C PHE A 321 -9.01 3.66 -1.31
N VAL A 322 -9.22 3.26 -2.58
CA VAL A 322 -10.40 2.54 -3.03
C VAL A 322 -10.00 1.11 -3.44
N PRO A 323 -10.49 0.05 -2.79
CA PRO A 323 -10.18 -1.32 -3.19
C PRO A 323 -10.58 -1.63 -4.62
N ALA A 324 -9.73 -2.35 -5.36
CA ALA A 324 -9.93 -2.65 -6.77
C ALA A 324 -11.12 -3.60 -7.03
N SER A 325 -11.35 -4.63 -6.17
CA SER A 325 -12.46 -5.56 -6.34
C SER A 325 -13.75 -5.06 -5.70
N ASP A 326 -14.90 -5.39 -6.29
CA ASP A 326 -16.22 -4.98 -5.78
C ASP A 326 -16.53 -5.59 -4.41
N GLU A 327 -16.11 -6.83 -4.16
CA GLU A 327 -16.30 -7.51 -2.87
C GLU A 327 -15.47 -6.83 -1.77
N ALA A 328 -14.17 -6.62 -1.99
CA ALA A 328 -13.29 -5.92 -1.05
C ALA A 328 -13.74 -4.46 -0.85
N ARG A 329 -14.30 -3.82 -1.88
CA ARG A 329 -14.84 -2.46 -1.80
C ARG A 329 -16.08 -2.41 -0.93
N ARG A 330 -17.00 -3.39 -1.06
CA ARG A 330 -18.20 -3.48 -0.24
C ARG A 330 -17.84 -3.68 1.24
N GLU A 331 -16.97 -4.64 1.54
CA GLU A 331 -16.47 -4.91 2.89
C GLU A 331 -15.80 -3.66 3.50
N ARG A 332 -14.95 -3.00 2.73
CA ARG A 332 -14.26 -1.77 3.16
C ARG A 332 -15.23 -0.62 3.42
N CYS A 333 -16.25 -0.43 2.58
CA CYS A 333 -17.27 0.60 2.80
C CYS A 333 -18.03 0.34 4.10
N GLU A 334 -18.45 -0.90 4.35
CA GLU A 334 -19.12 -1.28 5.58
C GLU A 334 -18.26 -1.02 6.82
N GLU A 335 -16.97 -1.40 6.77
CA GLU A 335 -16.02 -1.16 7.86
C GLU A 335 -15.85 0.34 8.16
N ILE A 336 -15.66 1.16 7.14
CA ILE A 336 -15.51 2.62 7.28
C ILE A 336 -16.77 3.25 7.88
N ILE A 337 -17.95 2.90 7.36
CA ILE A 337 -19.23 3.38 7.88
C ILE A 337 -19.39 2.99 9.36
N ASN A 338 -19.05 1.76 9.72
CA ASN A 338 -19.13 1.30 11.10
C ASN A 338 -18.16 2.05 12.03
N ILE A 339 -16.95 2.38 11.57
CA ILE A 339 -15.99 3.22 12.31
C ILE A 339 -16.57 4.63 12.53
N GLN A 340 -17.08 5.27 11.48
CA GLN A 340 -17.68 6.60 11.57
C GLN A 340 -18.89 6.62 12.52
N VAL A 341 -19.81 5.65 12.39
CA VAL A 341 -20.99 5.51 13.22
C VAL A 341 -20.64 5.24 14.68
N ALA A 342 -19.69 4.34 14.94
CA ALA A 342 -19.26 4.03 16.31
C ALA A 342 -18.62 5.24 17.00
N ALA A 343 -17.79 5.98 16.27
CA ALA A 343 -17.12 7.16 16.79
C ALA A 343 -18.11 8.30 17.10
N LEU A 344 -19.04 8.60 16.19
CA LEU A 344 -20.05 9.61 16.41
C LEU A 344 -21.03 9.20 17.53
N ALA A 345 -21.46 7.92 17.57
CA ALA A 345 -22.30 7.39 18.62
C ALA A 345 -21.66 7.57 20.01
N ARG A 346 -20.36 7.23 20.12
CA ARG A 346 -19.64 7.42 21.38
C ARG A 346 -19.53 8.88 21.79
N ARG A 347 -19.34 9.80 20.82
CA ARG A 347 -19.32 11.25 21.11
C ARG A 347 -20.66 11.72 21.65
N LEU A 348 -21.76 11.38 21.01
CA LEU A 348 -23.10 11.77 21.43
C LEU A 348 -23.47 11.18 22.80
N ASP A 349 -23.19 9.90 23.03
CA ASP A 349 -23.42 9.22 24.30
C ASP A 349 -22.60 9.86 25.44
N ALA A 350 -21.33 10.15 25.22
CA ALA A 350 -20.45 10.72 26.24
C ALA A 350 -20.90 12.08 26.78
N ILE A 351 -21.54 12.87 25.95
CA ILE A 351 -22.07 14.20 26.31
C ILE A 351 -23.58 14.21 26.52
N ASN A 352 -24.21 13.02 26.52
CA ASN A 352 -25.68 12.85 26.62
C ASN A 352 -26.47 13.73 25.64
N CYS A 353 -25.96 13.85 24.40
CA CYS A 353 -26.53 14.70 23.35
C CYS A 353 -27.53 13.92 22.50
N LYS A 354 -28.72 14.48 22.31
CA LYS A 354 -29.85 13.88 21.57
C LYS A 354 -30.20 14.64 20.30
N THR A 355 -29.47 15.70 20.00
CA THR A 355 -29.72 16.55 18.83
C THR A 355 -28.38 16.79 18.09
N LEU A 356 -28.46 16.87 16.77
CA LEU A 356 -27.33 17.07 15.88
C LEU A 356 -27.71 18.05 14.77
N THR A 357 -26.94 19.10 14.59
CA THR A 357 -27.15 20.07 13.51
C THR A 357 -26.13 19.82 12.36
N VAL A 358 -26.62 19.75 11.13
CA VAL A 358 -25.76 19.52 9.96
C VAL A 358 -26.23 20.37 8.79
N GLY A 359 -25.28 21.06 8.14
CA GLY A 359 -25.54 21.80 6.90
C GLY A 359 -25.66 20.86 5.71
N ILE A 360 -26.74 20.92 4.96
CA ILE A 360 -27.01 20.07 3.80
C ILE A 360 -27.00 20.93 2.54
N SER A 361 -25.93 20.79 1.78
CA SER A 361 -25.77 21.50 0.49
C SER A 361 -26.40 20.74 -0.69
N GLY A 362 -26.61 19.43 -0.54
CA GLY A 362 -26.99 18.53 -1.63
C GLY A 362 -25.78 17.95 -2.38
N GLY A 363 -24.56 18.18 -1.89
CA GLY A 363 -23.32 17.56 -2.39
C GLY A 363 -22.98 16.28 -1.63
N LEU A 364 -21.97 15.54 -2.17
CA LEU A 364 -21.55 14.22 -1.67
C LEU A 364 -21.18 14.23 -0.17
N ASP A 365 -20.43 15.21 0.30
CA ASP A 365 -19.87 15.24 1.66
C ASP A 365 -20.95 15.45 2.72
N SER A 366 -21.85 16.42 2.49
CA SER A 366 -22.98 16.67 3.37
C SER A 366 -23.97 15.49 3.36
N THR A 367 -24.12 14.84 2.22
CA THR A 367 -24.92 13.62 2.08
C THR A 367 -24.33 12.47 2.91
N LEU A 368 -23.03 12.19 2.80
CA LEU A 368 -22.37 11.16 3.59
C LEU A 368 -22.52 11.46 5.10
N ALA A 369 -22.25 12.69 5.52
CA ALA A 369 -22.39 13.08 6.92
C ALA A 369 -23.81 12.86 7.45
N LEU A 370 -24.84 13.19 6.66
CA LEU A 370 -26.25 12.96 7.01
C LEU A 370 -26.61 11.47 7.12
N LEU A 371 -26.12 10.64 6.20
CA LEU A 371 -26.31 9.19 6.21
C LEU A 371 -25.68 8.54 7.44
N ILE A 372 -24.45 8.94 7.79
CA ILE A 372 -23.77 8.50 9.01
C ILE A 372 -24.52 8.97 10.26
N ALA A 373 -25.03 10.22 10.28
CA ALA A 373 -25.85 10.72 11.38
C ALA A 373 -27.12 9.88 11.56
N ALA A 374 -27.85 9.58 10.48
CA ALA A 374 -29.06 8.75 10.54
C ALA A 374 -28.76 7.35 11.10
N ARG A 375 -27.72 6.66 10.60
CA ARG A 375 -27.30 5.35 11.16
C ARG A 375 -26.85 5.42 12.61
N THR A 376 -26.23 6.53 13.01
CA THR A 376 -25.81 6.74 14.40
C THR A 376 -27.01 6.86 15.32
N PHE A 377 -28.05 7.61 14.92
CA PHE A 377 -29.27 7.74 15.69
C PHE A 377 -30.03 6.42 15.79
N ASP A 378 -30.10 5.65 14.68
CA ASP A 378 -30.69 4.30 14.70
C ASP A 378 -29.96 3.38 15.70
N ARG A 379 -28.63 3.39 15.67
CA ARG A 379 -27.79 2.60 16.60
C ARG A 379 -28.02 2.97 18.06
N LEU A 380 -28.17 4.26 18.36
CA LEU A 380 -28.44 4.78 19.69
C LEU A 380 -29.93 4.68 20.08
N LYS A 381 -30.80 4.26 19.17
CA LYS A 381 -32.27 4.25 19.33
C LYS A 381 -32.82 5.63 19.64
N LEU A 382 -32.25 6.67 19.06
CA LEU A 382 -32.71 8.04 19.12
C LEU A 382 -33.67 8.31 17.96
N ASP A 383 -34.61 9.23 18.17
CA ASP A 383 -35.51 9.70 17.12
C ASP A 383 -34.70 10.50 16.07
N ARG A 384 -34.76 10.09 14.81
CA ARG A 384 -34.12 10.82 13.70
C ARG A 384 -34.55 12.28 13.58
N LYS A 385 -35.71 12.67 14.16
CA LYS A 385 -36.15 14.08 14.31
C LYS A 385 -35.19 14.92 15.15
N GLY A 386 -34.33 14.31 15.96
CA GLY A 386 -33.20 14.97 16.62
C GLY A 386 -32.06 15.39 15.69
N ILE A 387 -32.01 14.88 14.45
CA ILE A 387 -31.09 15.35 13.41
C ILE A 387 -31.72 16.54 12.72
N ILE A 388 -31.11 17.72 12.84
CA ILE A 388 -31.57 18.98 12.24
C ILE A 388 -30.72 19.26 11.01
N GLY A 389 -31.21 18.87 9.85
CA GLY A 389 -30.62 19.21 8.57
C GLY A 389 -31.01 20.64 8.17
N VAL A 390 -30.02 21.45 7.85
CA VAL A 390 -30.23 22.86 7.48
C VAL A 390 -29.74 23.10 6.07
N THR A 391 -30.63 23.39 5.13
CA THR A 391 -30.28 23.92 3.82
C THR A 391 -30.25 25.45 3.87
N MET A 392 -29.17 26.04 3.35
CA MET A 392 -28.92 27.47 3.48
C MET A 392 -28.63 28.08 2.10
N PRO A 393 -29.65 28.29 1.27
CA PRO A 393 -29.50 28.88 -0.05
C PRO A 393 -28.73 30.21 -0.01
N GLY A 394 -27.66 30.31 -0.78
CA GLY A 394 -26.88 31.52 -1.05
C GLY A 394 -26.99 31.95 -2.51
N PHE A 395 -26.02 32.71 -2.98
CA PHE A 395 -26.05 33.27 -4.34
C PHE A 395 -25.73 32.25 -5.44
N GLY A 396 -25.05 31.14 -5.11
CA GLY A 396 -24.63 30.09 -6.07
C GLY A 396 -25.41 28.77 -5.96
N THR A 397 -26.41 28.69 -5.12
CA THR A 397 -27.18 27.45 -4.92
C THR A 397 -28.03 27.14 -6.16
N THR A 398 -27.89 25.93 -6.73
CA THR A 398 -28.67 25.48 -7.89
C THR A 398 -29.97 24.80 -7.45
N ASN A 399 -30.98 24.80 -8.32
CA ASN A 399 -32.24 24.12 -8.06
C ASN A 399 -32.06 22.61 -7.85
N ARG A 400 -31.12 21.96 -8.56
CA ARG A 400 -30.87 20.53 -8.47
C ARG A 400 -30.32 20.14 -7.10
N THR A 401 -29.27 20.80 -6.63
CA THR A 401 -28.66 20.53 -5.31
C THR A 401 -29.62 20.84 -4.18
N HIS A 402 -30.40 21.92 -4.30
CA HIS A 402 -31.44 22.27 -3.33
C HIS A 402 -32.51 21.19 -3.25
N THR A 403 -33.06 20.74 -4.38
CA THR A 403 -34.09 19.70 -4.42
C THR A 403 -33.57 18.40 -3.79
N ASN A 404 -32.36 17.97 -4.17
CA ASN A 404 -31.71 16.80 -3.60
C ASN A 404 -31.55 16.88 -2.08
N ALA A 405 -31.15 18.04 -1.56
CA ALA A 405 -31.01 18.26 -0.13
C ALA A 405 -32.35 18.07 0.62
N VAL A 406 -33.44 18.69 0.13
CA VAL A 406 -34.75 18.62 0.75
C VAL A 406 -35.33 17.22 0.67
N GLU A 407 -35.37 16.62 -0.52
CA GLU A 407 -35.91 15.26 -0.73
C GLU A 407 -35.16 14.20 0.08
N LEU A 408 -33.83 14.33 0.21
CA LEU A 408 -33.03 13.40 1.02
C LEU A 408 -33.33 13.54 2.51
N MET A 409 -33.44 14.77 3.05
CA MET A 409 -33.78 15.00 4.43
C MET A 409 -35.18 14.43 4.76
N ASP A 410 -36.15 14.68 3.91
CA ASP A 410 -37.53 14.16 4.07
C ASP A 410 -37.54 12.62 3.97
N GLY A 411 -36.85 12.06 3.00
CA GLY A 411 -36.76 10.61 2.80
C GLY A 411 -36.06 9.86 3.94
N LEU A 412 -35.15 10.49 4.65
CA LEU A 412 -34.48 9.95 5.84
C LEU A 412 -35.29 10.19 7.14
N GLY A 413 -36.36 11.01 7.09
CA GLY A 413 -37.21 11.32 8.22
C GLY A 413 -36.57 12.24 9.27
N VAL A 414 -35.58 13.03 8.91
CA VAL A 414 -34.92 14.00 9.79
C VAL A 414 -35.73 15.31 9.88
N SER A 415 -35.38 16.22 10.81
CA SER A 415 -35.94 17.56 10.85
C SER A 415 -35.24 18.43 9.82
N SER A 416 -35.98 19.03 8.89
CA SER A 416 -35.45 19.93 7.86
C SER A 416 -35.74 21.40 8.19
N ARG A 417 -34.74 22.27 7.94
CA ARG A 417 -34.89 23.73 7.98
C ARG A 417 -34.31 24.35 6.73
N GLU A 418 -34.98 25.34 6.18
CA GLU A 418 -34.45 26.17 5.09
C GLU A 418 -34.28 27.60 5.59
N ILE A 419 -33.07 28.15 5.45
CA ILE A 419 -32.72 29.49 5.90
C ILE A 419 -31.88 30.17 4.79
N SER A 420 -32.45 31.14 4.09
CA SER A 420 -31.68 31.94 3.12
C SER A 420 -30.65 32.82 3.83
N ILE A 421 -29.39 32.72 3.43
CA ILE A 421 -28.28 33.53 3.97
C ILE A 421 -28.16 34.88 3.26
N ALA A 422 -28.75 35.05 2.09
CA ALA A 422 -28.55 36.22 1.22
C ALA A 422 -28.82 37.56 1.94
N PRO A 423 -29.89 37.77 2.72
CA PRO A 423 -30.12 39.05 3.41
C PRO A 423 -29.04 39.41 4.42
N ALA A 424 -28.56 38.42 5.20
CA ALA A 424 -27.52 38.63 6.20
C ALA A 424 -26.16 38.92 5.54
N VAL A 425 -25.81 38.19 4.47
CA VAL A 425 -24.57 38.41 3.71
C VAL A 425 -24.56 39.78 3.03
N ILE A 426 -25.70 40.23 2.45
CA ILE A 426 -25.81 41.57 1.85
C ILE A 426 -25.61 42.65 2.92
N GLN A 427 -26.19 42.47 4.13
CA GLN A 427 -25.95 43.39 5.22
C GLN A 427 -24.50 43.40 5.64
N HIS A 428 -23.89 42.24 5.76
CA HIS A 428 -22.46 42.11 6.10
C HIS A 428 -21.55 42.79 5.07
N PHE A 429 -21.83 42.67 3.76
CA PHE A 429 -21.09 43.39 2.73
C PHE A 429 -21.15 44.92 2.92
N LYS A 430 -22.30 45.46 3.28
CA LYS A 430 -22.44 46.89 3.62
C LYS A 430 -21.60 47.28 4.82
N ASP A 431 -21.59 46.43 5.88
CA ASP A 431 -20.89 46.71 7.13
C ASP A 431 -19.35 46.73 6.94
N ILE A 432 -18.82 46.02 5.91
CA ILE A 432 -17.39 45.95 5.60
C ILE A 432 -17.00 46.72 4.34
N ASP A 433 -17.89 47.52 3.75
CA ASP A 433 -17.71 48.31 2.53
C ASP A 433 -17.27 47.42 1.33
N HIS A 434 -17.76 46.18 1.22
CA HIS A 434 -17.51 45.27 0.11
C HIS A 434 -18.57 45.42 -1.00
N ASP A 435 -18.11 45.55 -2.24
CA ASP A 435 -18.99 45.60 -3.40
C ASP A 435 -19.53 44.21 -3.76
N PRO A 436 -20.84 43.95 -3.66
CA PRO A 436 -21.45 42.66 -3.96
C PRO A 436 -21.26 42.16 -5.40
N SER A 437 -20.85 43.05 -6.34
CA SER A 437 -20.53 42.67 -7.71
C SER A 437 -19.15 42.05 -7.87
N VAL A 438 -18.27 42.19 -6.88
CA VAL A 438 -16.91 41.62 -6.84
C VAL A 438 -16.95 40.24 -6.20
N HIS A 439 -16.86 39.20 -7.03
CA HIS A 439 -16.92 37.79 -6.61
C HIS A 439 -15.51 37.28 -6.25
N ASP A 440 -14.91 37.85 -5.22
CA ASP A 440 -13.60 37.49 -4.70
C ASP A 440 -13.69 36.53 -3.49
N VAL A 441 -12.55 36.25 -2.87
CA VAL A 441 -12.44 35.42 -1.65
C VAL A 441 -13.28 35.96 -0.50
N THR A 442 -13.50 37.30 -0.40
CA THR A 442 -14.33 37.92 0.62
C THR A 442 -15.80 37.56 0.38
N TYR A 443 -16.24 37.62 -0.87
CA TYR A 443 -17.59 37.24 -1.27
C TYR A 443 -17.93 35.79 -0.92
N GLU A 444 -17.00 34.85 -1.21
CA GLU A 444 -17.19 33.42 -0.90
C GLU A 444 -17.15 33.15 0.62
N ASN A 445 -16.11 33.65 1.28
CA ASN A 445 -15.88 33.38 2.70
C ASN A 445 -16.97 33.96 3.60
N SER A 446 -17.56 35.10 3.24
CA SER A 446 -18.67 35.70 3.98
C SER A 446 -19.90 34.77 3.98
N GLN A 447 -20.23 34.16 2.86
CA GLN A 447 -21.32 33.19 2.75
C GLN A 447 -21.05 31.93 3.59
N ALA A 448 -19.83 31.36 3.50
CA ALA A 448 -19.48 30.17 4.26
C ALA A 448 -19.51 30.42 5.76
N ARG A 449 -19.00 31.57 6.23
CA ARG A 449 -19.05 31.95 7.66
C ARG A 449 -20.49 32.19 8.16
N GLN A 450 -21.35 32.81 7.35
CA GLN A 450 -22.75 33.01 7.69
C GLN A 450 -23.48 31.67 7.87
N ARG A 451 -23.20 30.67 7.02
CA ARG A 451 -23.72 29.30 7.18
C ARG A 451 -23.28 28.69 8.50
N THR A 452 -22.00 28.78 8.81
CA THR A 452 -21.43 28.21 10.05
C THR A 452 -21.98 28.88 11.29
N LEU A 453 -22.16 30.22 11.29
CA LEU A 453 -22.78 30.96 12.38
C LEU A 453 -24.20 30.42 12.70
N LEU A 454 -25.03 30.27 11.67
CA LEU A 454 -26.38 29.73 11.83
C LEU A 454 -26.39 28.31 12.40
N LEU A 455 -25.50 27.43 11.90
CA LEU A 455 -25.42 26.05 12.39
C LEU A 455 -25.00 25.99 13.86
N MET A 456 -24.03 26.79 14.29
CA MET A 456 -23.55 26.85 15.67
C MET A 456 -24.66 27.36 16.62
N ASP A 457 -25.41 28.42 16.24
CA ASP A 457 -26.48 28.98 17.04
C ASP A 457 -27.68 28.02 17.14
N ILE A 458 -28.02 27.32 16.04
CA ILE A 458 -29.06 26.28 16.06
C ILE A 458 -28.66 25.12 16.98
N ALA A 459 -27.42 24.70 16.94
CA ALA A 459 -26.90 23.66 17.84
C ALA A 459 -27.03 24.10 19.31
N ASN A 460 -26.70 25.37 19.63
CA ASN A 460 -26.86 25.93 20.98
C ASN A 460 -28.32 25.94 21.40
N GLN A 461 -29.23 26.40 20.54
CA GLN A 461 -30.70 26.45 20.83
C GLN A 461 -31.28 25.07 21.13
N THR A 462 -30.71 24.02 20.50
CA THR A 462 -31.23 22.66 20.60
C THR A 462 -30.42 21.78 21.54
N SER A 463 -29.45 22.36 22.28
CA SER A 463 -28.50 21.63 23.14
C SER A 463 -27.81 20.50 22.41
N GLY A 464 -27.46 20.73 21.13
CA GLY A 464 -26.83 19.79 20.22
C GLY A 464 -25.40 20.16 19.88
N ILE A 465 -24.85 19.43 18.91
CA ILE A 465 -23.53 19.72 18.32
C ILE A 465 -23.66 19.90 16.81
N VAL A 466 -22.69 20.62 16.22
CA VAL A 466 -22.56 20.75 14.76
C VAL A 466 -21.72 19.61 14.22
N LEU A 467 -22.27 18.87 13.26
CA LEU A 467 -21.55 17.84 12.50
C LEU A 467 -20.88 18.46 11.28
N GLY A 468 -19.55 18.32 11.20
CA GLY A 468 -18.75 18.76 10.06
C GLY A 468 -18.82 17.76 8.91
N THR A 469 -18.84 18.31 7.71
CA THR A 469 -18.99 17.55 6.46
C THR A 469 -17.70 17.46 5.65
N GLY A 470 -16.69 18.31 5.92
CA GLY A 470 -15.42 18.36 5.18
C GLY A 470 -14.68 17.03 5.18
N ASP A 471 -14.14 16.65 4.02
CA ASP A 471 -13.42 15.40 3.81
C ASP A 471 -11.89 15.56 3.92
N LEU A 472 -11.17 14.43 3.86
CA LEU A 472 -9.72 14.39 3.99
C LEU A 472 -8.99 15.18 2.90
N SER A 473 -9.48 15.14 1.66
CA SER A 473 -8.85 15.79 0.50
C SER A 473 -8.97 17.32 0.58
N GLU A 474 -10.14 17.81 0.99
CA GLU A 474 -10.35 19.23 1.26
C GLU A 474 -9.46 19.73 2.38
N LEU A 475 -9.32 18.96 3.44
CA LEU A 475 -8.42 19.28 4.55
C LEU A 475 -6.95 19.32 4.12
N ALA A 476 -6.53 18.39 3.24
CA ALA A 476 -5.17 18.36 2.71
C ALA A 476 -4.85 19.60 1.89
N LEU A 477 -5.76 19.99 0.99
CA LEU A 477 -5.61 21.15 0.10
C LEU A 477 -5.94 22.48 0.81
N GLY A 478 -6.53 22.43 2.02
CA GLY A 478 -7.10 23.59 2.69
C GLY A 478 -8.22 24.26 1.88
N TRP A 479 -8.97 23.45 1.12
CA TRP A 479 -10.12 23.90 0.31
C TRP A 479 -11.36 24.00 1.18
N ALA A 480 -11.32 24.92 2.11
CA ALA A 480 -12.39 25.27 3.01
C ALA A 480 -12.17 26.68 3.55
N THR A 481 -13.24 27.40 3.89
CA THR A 481 -13.16 28.72 4.51
C THR A 481 -12.75 28.60 5.96
N TYR A 482 -11.62 29.21 6.34
CA TYR A 482 -11.19 29.27 7.73
C TYR A 482 -12.25 29.93 8.62
N ASN A 483 -12.59 29.28 9.72
CA ASN A 483 -13.70 29.70 10.61
C ASN A 483 -15.06 29.81 9.89
N GLY A 484 -15.24 29.01 8.85
CA GLY A 484 -16.48 28.79 8.13
C GLY A 484 -16.78 27.28 8.09
N ASP A 485 -16.98 26.73 6.91
CA ASP A 485 -17.23 25.29 6.68
C ASP A 485 -16.11 24.36 7.15
N HIS A 486 -14.91 24.88 7.36
CA HIS A 486 -13.80 24.19 7.98
C HIS A 486 -14.02 23.87 9.48
N MET A 487 -14.93 24.57 10.17
CA MET A 487 -15.19 24.42 11.62
C MET A 487 -16.47 23.66 11.92
N SER A 488 -16.37 22.79 12.89
CA SER A 488 -17.50 22.04 13.45
C SER A 488 -17.17 21.56 14.86
N MET A 489 -18.11 20.91 15.53
CA MET A 489 -17.87 20.30 16.84
C MET A 489 -17.43 18.83 16.72
N TYR A 490 -17.67 18.19 15.56
CA TYR A 490 -17.20 16.86 15.21
C TYR A 490 -17.16 16.66 13.70
N GLY A 491 -16.00 16.37 13.12
CA GLY A 491 -15.79 16.17 11.68
C GLY A 491 -15.86 14.70 11.29
N VAL A 492 -17.04 14.20 10.94
CA VAL A 492 -17.25 12.76 10.72
C VAL A 492 -16.57 12.22 9.47
N ASN A 493 -16.36 13.05 8.43
CA ASN A 493 -15.71 12.67 7.18
C ASN A 493 -14.21 13.03 7.14
N ALA A 494 -13.65 13.60 8.21
CA ALA A 494 -12.26 14.11 8.23
C ALA A 494 -11.17 13.08 7.87
N GLY A 495 -11.47 11.78 7.99
CA GLY A 495 -10.58 10.68 7.61
C GLY A 495 -10.93 10.01 6.27
N VAL A 496 -11.92 10.52 5.51
CA VAL A 496 -12.40 9.92 4.26
C VAL A 496 -11.96 10.79 3.07
N PRO A 497 -11.15 10.28 2.12
CA PRO A 497 -10.76 11.03 0.93
C PRO A 497 -11.93 11.20 -0.06
N LYS A 498 -11.91 12.28 -0.84
CA LYS A 498 -12.96 12.63 -1.81
C LYS A 498 -13.30 11.50 -2.78
N THR A 499 -12.29 10.80 -3.28
CA THR A 499 -12.48 9.65 -4.18
C THR A 499 -13.27 8.52 -3.53
N LEU A 500 -13.15 8.33 -2.22
CA LEU A 500 -13.86 7.27 -1.48
C LEU A 500 -15.28 7.68 -1.08
N VAL A 501 -15.56 8.98 -0.88
CA VAL A 501 -16.89 9.48 -0.50
C VAL A 501 -17.96 9.01 -1.49
N LYS A 502 -17.66 9.08 -2.79
CA LYS A 502 -18.58 8.64 -3.85
C LYS A 502 -18.98 7.17 -3.71
N TYR A 503 -18.03 6.30 -3.37
CA TYR A 503 -18.29 4.86 -3.17
C TYR A 503 -19.09 4.57 -1.91
N LEU A 504 -18.87 5.34 -0.83
CA LEU A 504 -19.64 5.22 0.40
C LEU A 504 -21.09 5.65 0.18
N VAL A 505 -21.35 6.75 -0.52
CA VAL A 505 -22.71 7.17 -0.89
C VAL A 505 -23.37 6.12 -1.80
N GLY A 506 -22.62 5.54 -2.75
CA GLY A 506 -23.06 4.44 -3.60
C GLY A 506 -23.42 3.17 -2.82
N TYR A 507 -22.67 2.86 -1.78
CA TYR A 507 -22.99 1.75 -0.87
C TYR A 507 -24.36 1.95 -0.21
N PHE A 508 -24.65 3.14 0.34
CA PHE A 508 -25.95 3.48 0.90
C PHE A 508 -27.08 3.45 -0.14
N ALA A 509 -26.81 3.90 -1.37
CA ALA A 509 -27.79 3.82 -2.45
C ALA A 509 -28.18 2.38 -2.78
N ASN A 510 -27.20 1.45 -2.73
CA ASN A 510 -27.45 0.02 -2.97
C ASN A 510 -28.21 -0.66 -1.82
N GLU A 511 -28.08 -0.19 -0.59
CA GLU A 511 -28.85 -0.70 0.55
C GLU A 511 -30.27 -0.13 0.64
N ALA A 512 -30.51 1.05 0.06
CA ALA A 512 -31.82 1.67 0.06
C ALA A 512 -32.81 0.89 -0.83
N PRO A 513 -34.10 0.81 -0.45
CA PRO A 513 -35.11 0.14 -1.26
C PRO A 513 -35.14 0.67 -2.71
N GLU A 514 -35.31 -0.21 -3.68
CA GLU A 514 -35.09 0.04 -5.11
C GLU A 514 -35.90 1.24 -5.65
N ASN A 515 -37.13 1.42 -5.19
CA ASN A 515 -38.02 2.49 -5.62
C ASN A 515 -38.13 3.66 -4.59
N SER A 516 -37.20 3.75 -3.64
CA SER A 516 -37.25 4.80 -2.63
C SER A 516 -36.76 6.15 -3.16
N THR A 517 -37.34 7.22 -2.61
CA THR A 517 -36.85 8.59 -2.87
C THR A 517 -35.39 8.74 -2.47
N VAL A 518 -34.99 8.13 -1.35
CA VAL A 518 -33.60 8.15 -0.87
C VAL A 518 -32.65 7.59 -1.94
N ARG A 519 -32.92 6.38 -2.51
CA ARG A 519 -32.06 5.80 -3.55
C ARG A 519 -31.95 6.71 -4.78
N ARG A 520 -33.07 7.23 -5.26
CA ARG A 520 -33.09 8.14 -6.41
C ARG A 520 -32.24 9.39 -6.14
N CYS A 521 -32.41 10.05 -4.98
CA CYS A 521 -31.62 11.21 -4.61
C CYS A 521 -30.12 10.89 -4.51
N LEU A 522 -29.74 9.75 -3.89
CA LEU A 522 -28.35 9.37 -3.76
C LEU A 522 -27.69 9.15 -5.12
N LEU A 523 -28.36 8.49 -6.07
CA LEU A 523 -27.85 8.30 -7.42
C LEU A 523 -27.73 9.63 -8.18
N ASP A 524 -28.70 10.56 -8.04
CA ASP A 524 -28.62 11.88 -8.68
C ASP A 524 -27.47 12.73 -8.09
N ILE A 525 -27.23 12.64 -6.77
CA ILE A 525 -26.10 13.31 -6.12
C ILE A 525 -24.75 12.76 -6.63
N ILE A 526 -24.64 11.43 -6.81
CA ILE A 526 -23.44 10.79 -7.35
C ILE A 526 -23.12 11.26 -8.77
N ASP A 527 -24.14 11.52 -9.58
CA ASP A 527 -24.02 12.00 -10.97
C ASP A 527 -23.88 13.53 -11.07
N THR A 528 -23.98 14.25 -9.96
CA THR A 528 -23.84 15.71 -9.97
C THR A 528 -22.35 16.09 -9.96
N PRO A 529 -21.88 16.92 -10.93
CA PRO A 529 -20.49 17.39 -10.94
C PRO A 529 -20.16 18.22 -9.68
N ILE A 530 -18.94 18.06 -9.16
CA ILE A 530 -18.46 18.86 -8.03
C ILE A 530 -18.27 20.30 -8.49
N SER A 531 -19.02 21.23 -7.89
CA SER A 531 -19.01 22.65 -8.27
C SER A 531 -18.95 23.55 -7.05
N PRO A 532 -18.34 24.76 -7.15
CA PRO A 532 -18.39 25.75 -6.08
C PRO A 532 -19.82 26.29 -5.95
N GLU A 533 -20.44 26.14 -4.76
CA GLU A 533 -21.81 26.57 -4.47
C GLU A 533 -21.92 28.04 -4.06
N LEU A 534 -20.81 28.77 -4.04
CA LEU A 534 -20.75 30.13 -3.51
C LEU A 534 -20.73 31.21 -4.59
N ILE A 535 -20.41 30.85 -5.85
CA ILE A 535 -20.36 31.75 -7.01
C ILE A 535 -21.65 31.58 -7.83
N PRO A 536 -22.33 32.68 -8.25
CA PRO A 536 -23.54 32.59 -9.05
C PRO A 536 -23.30 31.85 -10.38
N ALA A 537 -24.28 31.02 -10.79
CA ALA A 537 -24.33 30.45 -12.13
C ALA A 537 -24.44 31.54 -13.19
N ASP A 538 -24.14 31.21 -14.47
CA ASP A 538 -24.34 32.13 -15.59
C ASP A 538 -25.84 32.42 -15.84
N SER A 539 -26.15 33.35 -16.75
CA SER A 539 -27.53 33.73 -17.08
C SER A 539 -28.38 32.58 -17.66
N HIS A 540 -27.75 31.44 -18.00
CA HIS A 540 -28.40 30.22 -18.49
C HIS A 540 -28.48 29.11 -17.44
N GLY A 541 -28.03 29.36 -16.18
CA GLY A 541 -28.03 28.39 -15.10
C GLY A 541 -26.86 27.39 -15.17
N ASN A 542 -25.88 27.61 -16.05
CA ASN A 542 -24.70 26.74 -16.12
C ASN A 542 -23.66 27.16 -15.09
N ILE A 543 -23.00 26.15 -14.51
CA ILE A 543 -21.88 26.35 -13.58
C ILE A 543 -20.71 26.92 -14.36
N LYS A 544 -20.32 28.17 -14.06
CA LYS A 544 -19.21 28.88 -14.73
C LYS A 544 -17.85 28.23 -14.50
N GLN A 545 -17.68 27.50 -13.40
CA GLN A 545 -16.39 26.98 -12.97
C GLN A 545 -16.58 25.71 -12.15
N ARG A 546 -15.89 24.63 -12.52
CA ARG A 546 -15.83 23.43 -11.71
C ARG A 546 -14.79 23.61 -10.62
N THR A 547 -14.99 23.04 -9.44
CA THR A 547 -13.99 23.05 -8.37
C THR A 547 -12.65 22.48 -8.87
N GLU A 548 -12.70 21.43 -9.67
CA GLU A 548 -11.51 20.79 -10.24
C GLU A 548 -10.74 21.66 -11.24
N ASP A 549 -11.38 22.66 -11.86
CA ASP A 549 -10.69 23.62 -12.73
C ASP A 549 -9.77 24.57 -11.92
N LEU A 550 -10.08 24.75 -10.63
CA LEU A 550 -9.34 25.64 -9.72
C LEU A 550 -8.29 24.92 -8.87
N VAL A 551 -8.63 23.74 -8.39
CA VAL A 551 -7.78 22.98 -7.46
C VAL A 551 -7.14 21.77 -8.11
N GLY A 552 -7.66 21.29 -9.25
CA GLY A 552 -7.23 20.07 -9.93
C GLY A 552 -8.10 18.85 -9.61
N PRO A 553 -7.91 17.77 -10.36
CA PRO A 553 -8.62 16.51 -10.15
C PRO A 553 -8.34 15.90 -8.78
N TYR A 554 -9.38 15.61 -8.03
CA TYR A 554 -9.24 15.02 -6.70
C TYR A 554 -8.54 13.65 -6.73
N GLU A 555 -8.69 12.87 -7.80
CA GLU A 555 -7.99 11.58 -7.91
C GLU A 555 -6.46 11.74 -7.93
N LEU A 556 -5.92 12.79 -8.57
CA LEU A 556 -4.50 13.10 -8.51
C LEU A 556 -4.09 13.55 -7.10
N HIS A 557 -4.90 14.41 -6.46
CA HIS A 557 -4.60 14.91 -5.13
C HIS A 557 -4.64 13.82 -4.07
N ASP A 558 -5.60 12.91 -4.14
CA ASP A 558 -5.69 11.76 -3.23
C ASP A 558 -4.52 10.80 -3.45
N PHE A 559 -4.10 10.59 -4.69
CA PHE A 559 -2.89 9.83 -5.00
C PHE A 559 -1.64 10.49 -4.38
N PHE A 560 -1.46 11.79 -4.59
CA PHE A 560 -0.32 12.54 -4.03
C PHE A 560 -0.34 12.53 -2.50
N LEU A 561 -1.51 12.72 -1.90
CA LEU A 561 -1.72 12.69 -0.46
C LEU A 561 -1.34 11.34 0.14
N TYR A 562 -1.77 10.24 -0.49
CA TYR A 562 -1.47 8.90 -0.04
C TYR A 562 0.04 8.66 0.05
N TYR A 563 0.76 8.88 -1.04
CA TYR A 563 2.20 8.62 -1.08
C TYR A 563 3.02 9.60 -0.25
N THR A 564 2.54 10.83 -0.09
CA THR A 564 3.19 11.83 0.79
C THR A 564 3.07 11.44 2.27
N LEU A 565 1.88 11.08 2.74
CA LEU A 565 1.64 10.85 4.17
C LEU A 565 1.93 9.41 4.60
N ARG A 566 1.60 8.43 3.76
CA ARG A 566 1.78 7.02 4.10
C ARG A 566 3.25 6.61 4.07
N PHE A 567 4.02 7.11 3.11
CA PHE A 567 5.40 6.70 2.87
C PHE A 567 6.42 7.84 3.01
N GLY A 568 6.02 9.11 2.93
CA GLY A 568 6.94 10.24 2.92
C GLY A 568 7.84 10.26 1.68
N PHE A 569 7.32 9.84 0.53
CA PHE A 569 8.07 9.81 -0.72
C PHE A 569 8.40 11.23 -1.21
N THR A 570 9.50 11.35 -1.96
CA THR A 570 9.89 12.59 -2.62
C THR A 570 8.90 12.95 -3.74
N HIS A 571 8.85 14.22 -4.12
CA HIS A 571 7.98 14.68 -5.18
C HIS A 571 8.32 14.02 -6.54
N GLU A 572 9.60 13.77 -6.82
CA GLU A 572 10.03 13.06 -8.04
C GLU A 572 9.50 11.63 -8.06
N ARG A 573 9.56 10.93 -6.91
CA ARG A 573 9.05 9.57 -6.83
C ARG A 573 7.53 9.54 -6.97
N ILE A 574 6.81 10.45 -6.32
CA ILE A 574 5.35 10.56 -6.46
C ILE A 574 4.96 10.83 -7.92
N TYR A 575 5.68 11.72 -8.60
CA TYR A 575 5.49 11.98 -10.02
C TYR A 575 5.70 10.71 -10.88
N LEU A 576 6.79 9.97 -10.63
CA LEU A 576 7.08 8.72 -11.33
C LEU A 576 5.95 7.69 -11.15
N LEU A 577 5.48 7.50 -9.91
CA LEU A 577 4.37 6.59 -9.62
C LEU A 577 3.07 7.04 -10.30
N ALA A 578 2.77 8.34 -10.32
CA ALA A 578 1.59 8.87 -10.99
C ALA A 578 1.64 8.64 -12.53
N ARG A 579 2.79 8.80 -13.16
CA ARG A 579 2.98 8.48 -14.60
C ARG A 579 2.73 7.01 -14.93
N HIS A 580 2.96 6.10 -13.98
CA HIS A 580 2.67 4.67 -14.15
C HIS A 580 1.22 4.34 -13.83
N ALA A 581 0.61 5.03 -12.86
CA ALA A 581 -0.75 4.78 -12.42
C ALA A 581 -1.81 5.29 -13.40
N PHE A 582 -1.59 6.47 -13.98
CA PHE A 582 -2.54 7.13 -14.87
C PHE A 582 -2.09 7.02 -16.33
N SER A 583 -3.03 6.78 -17.25
CA SER A 583 -2.72 6.74 -18.68
C SER A 583 -2.39 8.15 -19.21
N LYS A 584 -1.58 8.22 -20.26
CA LYS A 584 -1.23 9.50 -20.91
C LYS A 584 -2.43 10.19 -21.58
N GLU A 585 -3.44 9.41 -21.96
CA GLU A 585 -4.70 9.93 -22.49
C GLU A 585 -5.54 10.59 -21.40
N GLN A 586 -5.40 10.13 -20.15
CA GLN A 586 -6.09 10.71 -19.00
C GLN A 586 -5.35 11.96 -18.48
N TYR A 587 -4.04 11.85 -18.26
CA TYR A 587 -3.21 12.96 -17.78
C TYR A 587 -1.84 12.98 -18.48
N THR A 588 -1.49 14.12 -19.10
CA THR A 588 -0.15 14.31 -19.62
C THR A 588 0.86 14.55 -18.51
N ASP A 589 2.15 14.38 -18.81
CA ASP A 589 3.24 14.63 -17.87
C ASP A 589 3.22 16.07 -17.31
N GLU A 590 2.86 17.06 -18.13
CA GLU A 590 2.74 18.46 -17.73
C GLU A 590 1.58 18.67 -16.74
N VAL A 591 0.45 18.01 -16.96
CA VAL A 591 -0.72 18.08 -16.07
C VAL A 591 -0.39 17.49 -14.71
N ILE A 592 0.25 16.30 -14.67
CA ILE A 592 0.67 15.67 -13.41
C ILE A 592 1.65 16.57 -12.65
N ARG A 593 2.67 17.13 -13.31
CA ARG A 593 3.65 18.04 -12.68
C ARG A 593 2.98 19.30 -12.15
N HIS A 594 2.09 19.90 -12.92
CA HIS A 594 1.36 21.12 -12.53
C HIS A 594 0.56 20.91 -11.23
N TRP A 595 -0.21 19.82 -11.19
CA TRP A 595 -1.06 19.53 -10.01
C TRP A 595 -0.27 19.03 -8.82
N LEU A 596 0.84 18.33 -9.02
CA LEU A 596 1.73 17.94 -7.92
C LEU A 596 2.39 19.16 -7.27
N ALA A 597 2.87 20.13 -8.07
CA ALA A 597 3.40 21.39 -7.56
C ALA A 597 2.32 22.22 -6.84
N THR A 598 1.08 22.23 -7.37
CA THR A 598 -0.07 22.89 -6.75
C THR A 598 -0.45 22.20 -5.43
N PHE A 599 -0.44 20.86 -5.38
CA PHE A 599 -0.66 20.08 -4.16
C PHE A 599 0.31 20.50 -3.07
N PHE A 600 1.62 20.44 -3.28
CA PHE A 600 2.60 20.79 -2.26
C PHE A 600 2.50 22.25 -1.85
N ARG A 601 2.34 23.16 -2.79
CA ARG A 601 2.15 24.60 -2.49
C ARG A 601 0.97 24.81 -1.54
N ARG A 602 -0.19 24.21 -1.82
CA ARG A 602 -1.39 24.32 -0.97
C ARG A 602 -1.23 23.57 0.33
N PHE A 603 -0.73 22.35 0.27
CA PHE A 603 -0.51 21.50 1.44
C PHE A 603 0.31 22.23 2.52
N PHE A 604 1.36 22.93 2.13
CA PHE A 604 2.18 23.71 3.06
C PHE A 604 1.49 25.03 3.49
N SER A 605 1.06 25.84 2.53
CA SER A 605 0.51 27.17 2.83
C SER A 605 -0.79 27.14 3.64
N GLN A 606 -1.54 26.04 3.60
CA GLN A 606 -2.82 25.89 4.28
C GLN A 606 -2.71 25.13 5.63
N GLN A 607 -1.52 24.85 6.12
CA GLN A 607 -1.32 24.13 7.39
C GLN A 607 -2.01 24.80 8.57
N PHE A 608 -2.06 26.13 8.63
CA PHE A 608 -2.72 26.85 9.72
C PHE A 608 -4.19 26.45 9.92
N LYS A 609 -4.90 26.06 8.85
CA LYS A 609 -6.25 25.54 8.92
C LYS A 609 -6.30 24.18 9.63
N ARG A 610 -5.33 23.32 9.36
CA ARG A 610 -5.24 21.98 9.97
C ARG A 610 -4.85 22.01 11.43
N SER A 611 -4.15 23.03 11.88
CA SER A 611 -3.73 23.17 13.29
C SER A 611 -4.89 23.24 14.28
N CYS A 612 -6.09 23.63 13.82
CA CYS A 612 -7.29 23.75 14.64
C CYS A 612 -8.45 22.84 14.16
N LEU A 613 -8.14 21.72 13.52
CA LEU A 613 -9.18 20.79 13.05
C LEU A 613 -10.02 20.24 14.21
N PRO A 614 -11.36 20.14 14.02
CA PRO A 614 -12.25 19.43 14.91
C PRO A 614 -11.83 17.98 15.14
N ASP A 615 -12.32 17.37 16.23
CA ASP A 615 -12.21 15.93 16.42
C ASP A 615 -12.98 15.20 15.32
N GLY A 616 -12.48 14.03 14.93
CA GLY A 616 -13.10 13.15 13.95
C GLY A 616 -12.45 11.78 13.94
N PRO A 617 -13.10 10.74 13.38
CA PRO A 617 -12.55 9.39 13.35
C PRO A 617 -11.42 9.26 12.33
N LYS A 618 -10.39 8.50 12.71
CA LYS A 618 -9.42 7.98 11.76
C LYS A 618 -9.99 6.70 11.15
N VAL A 619 -10.21 6.69 9.84
CA VAL A 619 -10.80 5.54 9.14
C VAL A 619 -9.79 4.74 8.31
N GLY A 620 -8.74 5.35 7.82
CA GLY A 620 -7.71 4.74 6.98
C GLY A 620 -6.30 4.89 7.54
N SER A 621 -5.30 4.48 6.76
CA SER A 621 -3.88 4.59 7.10
C SER A 621 -3.37 6.05 7.10
N VAL A 622 -4.10 6.97 6.48
CA VAL A 622 -3.76 8.40 6.35
C VAL A 622 -4.81 9.26 7.07
N CYS A 623 -4.35 10.21 7.89
CA CYS A 623 -5.20 11.16 8.61
C CYS A 623 -4.47 12.51 8.75
N MET A 624 -5.23 13.61 8.77
CA MET A 624 -4.69 14.97 8.88
C MET A 624 -4.85 15.57 10.27
N SER A 625 -5.31 14.78 11.26
CA SER A 625 -5.48 15.28 12.63
C SER A 625 -4.15 15.76 13.23
N PRO A 626 -4.07 16.99 13.76
CA PRO A 626 -2.87 17.50 14.39
C PRO A 626 -2.56 16.79 15.72
N ARG A 627 -3.49 16.02 16.24
CA ARG A 627 -3.35 15.20 17.46
C ARG A 627 -2.79 13.80 17.17
N GLY A 628 -2.79 13.39 15.88
CA GLY A 628 -2.43 12.05 15.42
C GLY A 628 -1.29 12.05 14.41
N ASP A 629 -1.62 11.73 13.16
CA ASP A 629 -0.68 11.31 12.13
C ASP A 629 0.18 12.44 11.55
N TRP A 630 -0.32 13.69 11.53
CA TRP A 630 0.38 14.77 10.86
C TRP A 630 0.54 16.01 11.73
N ARG A 631 1.77 16.34 12.06
CA ARG A 631 2.15 17.54 12.79
C ARG A 631 3.19 18.31 11.99
N MET A 632 2.82 19.49 11.51
CA MET A 632 3.70 20.35 10.73
C MET A 632 3.57 21.80 11.23
N PRO A 633 4.68 22.58 11.32
CA PRO A 633 4.60 24.01 11.57
C PRO A 633 3.84 24.73 10.46
N SER A 634 3.04 25.73 10.81
CA SER A 634 2.23 26.47 9.81
C SER A 634 3.06 27.38 8.89
N ASP A 635 4.28 27.66 9.28
CA ASP A 635 5.26 28.50 8.56
C ASP A 635 6.35 27.69 7.84
N ALA A 636 6.17 26.37 7.72
CA ALA A 636 7.08 25.51 6.97
C ALA A 636 7.15 25.89 5.49
N SER A 637 8.36 25.96 4.93
CA SER A 637 8.59 26.24 3.51
C SER A 637 8.39 25.01 2.64
N SER A 638 7.68 25.15 1.51
CA SER A 638 7.53 24.11 0.49
C SER A 638 8.66 24.10 -0.56
N ALA A 639 9.73 24.87 -0.37
CA ALA A 639 10.74 25.07 -1.41
C ALA A 639 11.45 23.77 -1.85
N LEU A 640 11.59 22.80 -0.95
CA LEU A 640 12.20 21.49 -1.24
C LEU A 640 11.25 20.49 -1.95
N TRP A 641 9.97 20.84 -2.09
CA TRP A 641 8.93 19.96 -2.69
C TRP A 641 8.37 20.53 -4.01
N ARG A 642 9.13 21.38 -4.70
CA ARG A 642 8.71 22.04 -5.95
C ARG A 642 9.66 21.74 -7.10
#